data_8712fec5fa0952a57c0e9a2da7e4f6b6
#
_entry.id   8712fec5fa0952a57c0e9a2da7e4f6b6
#
_cell.length_a   1.000
_cell.length_b   1.000
_cell.length_c   1.000
_cell.angle_alpha   90.00
_cell.angle_beta   90.00
_cell.angle_gamma   90.00
#
_symmetry.space_group_name_H-M   'P 1'
#
loop_
_entity.id
_entity.type
_entity.pdbx_description
1 polymer ?
#
loop_
_entity_poly.entity_id
_entity_poly.type
_entity_poly.pdbx_seq_one_letter_code
_entity_poly.pdbx_strand_id
1 'polypeptide(L)'
;MTEQIGVVGAREHNLSGFSVSLPHRQLIGICGVSGSGKSSLAFDTIYAEAQRRYLESVSPFTRHLLGAVSAPQVDRITGLPAAIAVKQLVSTPPENSSVGTLSQVSDLLRVLFSRFGDYPTGQGRLLASAFSPNTVEGACPTCAAKGSIHDLDLDAAVPDESLTIREGAIAAWPGGWLGRNFRHLVEAMDIDVDISWSKLPADTRTWLLTTEDTPSLTVNPADIRDHVAREYTGKFRSARRYLLDTMVTTGSASVRERTESFLSNELCPDCHGSRINPAALSVTIGGANIAEVATRSLTELATSIHSAITADLDRDHNEAKRFSGATDDAAQVLLDELDKRTAVIERLGVGYLPPERSAATLSPGELQRLRLAAHLHSGLHGMVYVFDELSTGLHPKDTDHLFTHIEALRDAGNTVILVEHDMELVRRCDWVVELGPGGGARGGQLMFSGPVAEALDGQSSTAVRLRNEAPSEPWRDPQEFGGWARCTGLSANNLDGLTLSFPIGGLTTLTGVSGAGKSSVLRSVATLARSAGASPFDGDEEPQTIPRSSSGERNDLAEAHATGLEVFDRVVSFDQSTIGRSPRSVIGTYLGIFDKIRSLFAKTDLARSRGFTASQFSFNTARGRCPRCEGLGIITIDLVHLPASSGTCPECEGRRFTEETLEVTVEELTISDVLNLSIDAAATVFAERLGLIAHFEVLQRVGLGGLLLGQSSATLSGGEAQRLRLAAVMRARKRREASLFILDEPANGLHPSDARVLGQLFRQIVDEGDTILIADHNMELAAGSDWLIDMGPGPGPDGGQIVAEGLPHDVAAAGVGATAEVLSARFGTAGC
;
A
#
# COMPACT_ATOMS: atom_id res chain seq x y z
N MET A 1 20.97 36.33 -6.08
CA MET A 1 20.46 34.97 -6.23
C MET A 1 19.60 35.00 -7.47
N THR A 2 19.69 34.00 -8.34
CA THR A 2 18.82 33.85 -9.50
C THR A 2 17.37 33.76 -9.02
N GLU A 3 16.47 34.53 -9.59
CA GLU A 3 15.04 34.56 -9.17
C GLU A 3 14.25 33.30 -9.60
N GLN A 4 14.92 32.38 -10.29
CA GLN A 4 14.30 31.20 -10.90
C GLN A 4 15.20 29.95 -10.83
N ILE A 5 14.57 28.77 -10.77
CA ILE A 5 15.20 27.49 -11.03
C ILE A 5 15.17 27.28 -12.56
N GLY A 6 16.32 27.28 -13.21
CA GLY A 6 16.43 27.03 -14.64
C GLY A 6 16.85 25.58 -14.91
N VAL A 7 16.00 24.80 -15.56
CA VAL A 7 16.28 23.43 -16.04
C VAL A 7 16.51 23.51 -17.55
N VAL A 8 17.65 23.04 -18.03
CA VAL A 8 18.03 23.07 -19.45
C VAL A 8 18.27 21.66 -19.96
N GLY A 9 17.55 21.25 -21.00
CA GLY A 9 17.73 19.98 -21.68
C GLY A 9 17.35 18.74 -20.85
N ALA A 10 16.19 18.75 -20.19
CA ALA A 10 15.71 17.62 -19.40
C ALA A 10 15.36 16.43 -20.30
N ARG A 11 16.03 15.26 -20.08
CA ARG A 11 15.91 14.02 -20.89
C ARG A 11 15.68 12.77 -20.05
N GLU A 12 15.35 12.92 -18.78
CA GLU A 12 15.13 11.76 -17.91
C GLU A 12 13.89 10.99 -18.37
N HIS A 13 14.01 9.69 -18.47
CA HIS A 13 12.96 8.76 -18.94
C HIS A 13 12.38 9.17 -20.31
N ASN A 14 11.12 9.64 -20.33
CA ASN A 14 10.43 10.02 -21.56
C ASN A 14 10.51 11.52 -21.88
N LEU A 15 11.26 12.32 -21.11
CA LEU A 15 11.39 13.76 -21.37
C LEU A 15 12.16 14.03 -22.66
N SER A 16 11.62 14.92 -23.50
CA SER A 16 12.08 15.18 -24.88
C SER A 16 13.30 16.12 -25.01
N GLY A 17 13.95 16.52 -23.91
CA GLY A 17 15.09 17.43 -23.93
C GLY A 17 14.70 18.90 -23.90
N PHE A 18 13.55 19.26 -23.34
CA PHE A 18 13.07 20.62 -23.21
C PHE A 18 13.78 21.40 -22.08
N SER A 19 13.60 22.72 -22.11
CA SER A 19 14.07 23.62 -21.06
C SER A 19 12.88 24.33 -20.43
N VAL A 20 12.93 24.54 -19.09
CA VAL A 20 11.88 25.20 -18.32
C VAL A 20 12.47 26.06 -17.21
N SER A 21 11.85 27.19 -16.93
CA SER A 21 12.19 28.09 -15.83
C SER A 21 11.05 28.11 -14.82
N LEU A 22 11.37 27.91 -13.55
CA LEU A 22 10.41 27.84 -12.45
C LEU A 22 10.70 28.97 -11.45
N PRO A 23 9.75 29.83 -11.14
CA PRO A 23 9.97 30.94 -10.21
C PRO A 23 10.19 30.44 -8.78
N HIS A 24 11.07 31.15 -8.03
CA HIS A 24 11.23 30.88 -6.60
C HIS A 24 10.08 31.44 -5.78
N ARG A 25 9.85 30.81 -4.60
CA ARG A 25 8.85 31.25 -3.60
C ARG A 25 7.43 31.29 -4.15
N GLN A 26 7.15 30.40 -5.07
CA GLN A 26 5.83 30.21 -5.66
C GLN A 26 5.38 28.77 -5.52
N LEU A 27 4.08 28.58 -5.63
CA LEU A 27 3.43 27.31 -5.71
C LEU A 27 3.30 26.92 -7.18
N ILE A 28 3.99 25.87 -7.59
CA ILE A 28 4.14 25.44 -8.97
C ILE A 28 3.41 24.11 -9.16
N GLY A 29 2.33 24.11 -9.95
CA GLY A 29 1.61 22.89 -10.31
C GLY A 29 2.20 22.26 -11.57
N ILE A 30 2.67 21.00 -11.49
CA ILE A 30 3.06 20.21 -12.67
C ILE A 30 1.92 19.24 -12.99
N CYS A 31 1.26 19.45 -14.12
CA CYS A 31 0.07 18.72 -14.54
C CYS A 31 0.23 18.11 -15.95
N GLY A 32 -0.76 17.32 -16.36
CA GLY A 32 -0.81 16.61 -17.64
C GLY A 32 -1.32 15.18 -17.48
N VAL A 33 -1.58 14.51 -18.58
CA VAL A 33 -2.09 13.13 -18.61
C VAL A 33 -1.15 12.14 -17.93
N SER A 34 -1.66 10.96 -17.54
CA SER A 34 -0.84 9.92 -16.92
C SER A 34 0.29 9.49 -17.86
N GLY A 35 1.52 9.30 -17.31
CA GLY A 35 2.71 8.96 -18.10
C GLY A 35 3.29 10.10 -18.95
N SER A 36 2.86 11.35 -18.80
CA SER A 36 3.40 12.49 -19.57
C SER A 36 4.80 12.96 -19.13
N GLY A 37 5.38 12.41 -18.06
CA GLY A 37 6.72 12.76 -17.57
C GLY A 37 6.75 13.72 -16.37
N LYS A 38 5.62 13.97 -15.70
CA LYS A 38 5.52 14.87 -14.53
C LYS A 38 6.48 14.48 -13.41
N SER A 39 6.42 13.25 -12.96
CA SER A 39 7.29 12.74 -11.90
C SER A 39 8.74 12.69 -12.36
N SER A 40 9.02 12.42 -13.64
CA SER A 40 10.36 12.46 -14.21
C SER A 40 10.98 13.86 -14.14
N LEU A 41 10.20 14.93 -14.36
CA LEU A 41 10.68 16.30 -14.21
C LEU A 41 10.86 16.67 -12.73
N ALA A 42 9.83 16.44 -11.89
CA ALA A 42 9.81 16.89 -10.51
C ALA A 42 10.79 16.12 -9.62
N PHE A 43 10.74 14.77 -9.67
CA PHE A 43 11.49 13.91 -8.77
C PHE A 43 12.80 13.42 -9.38
N ASP A 44 12.76 12.88 -10.60
CA ASP A 44 13.93 12.20 -11.14
C ASP A 44 14.92 13.21 -11.79
N THR A 45 14.48 14.44 -12.04
CA THR A 45 15.34 15.53 -12.54
C THR A 45 15.62 16.58 -11.46
N ILE A 46 14.61 17.32 -10.98
CA ILE A 46 14.82 18.48 -10.08
C ILE A 46 15.24 18.01 -8.68
N TYR A 47 14.44 17.14 -8.06
CA TYR A 47 14.76 16.65 -6.71
C TYR A 47 16.04 15.82 -6.69
N ALA A 48 16.23 14.92 -7.66
CA ALA A 48 17.43 14.09 -7.73
C ALA A 48 18.72 14.92 -7.82
N GLU A 49 18.72 15.99 -8.62
CA GLU A 49 19.86 16.90 -8.72
C GLU A 49 20.07 17.72 -7.43
N ALA A 50 19.00 18.17 -6.78
CA ALA A 50 19.12 18.85 -5.48
C ALA A 50 19.72 17.94 -4.42
N GLN A 51 19.26 16.68 -4.35
CA GLN A 51 19.78 15.66 -3.45
C GLN A 51 21.24 15.34 -3.76
N ARG A 52 21.60 15.16 -5.02
CA ARG A 52 22.98 14.93 -5.45
C ARG A 52 23.92 16.05 -4.98
N ARG A 53 23.56 17.33 -5.21
CA ARG A 53 24.34 18.49 -4.75
C ARG A 53 24.45 18.58 -3.23
N TYR A 54 23.36 18.30 -2.53
CA TYR A 54 23.37 18.25 -1.07
C TYR A 54 24.35 17.19 -0.56
N LEU A 55 24.28 15.96 -1.10
CA LEU A 55 25.17 14.86 -0.73
C LEU A 55 26.64 15.13 -1.11
N GLU A 56 26.89 15.84 -2.21
CA GLU A 56 28.25 16.29 -2.57
C GLU A 56 28.82 17.33 -1.61
N SER A 57 27.99 18.11 -0.95
CA SER A 57 28.40 19.07 0.06
C SER A 57 28.73 18.44 1.42
N VAL A 58 28.24 17.22 1.68
CA VAL A 58 28.53 16.45 2.89
C VAL A 58 29.88 15.73 2.73
N SER A 59 30.44 15.20 3.78
CA SER A 59 31.81 14.63 3.89
C SER A 59 32.22 13.69 2.72
N PRO A 60 33.49 13.69 2.26
CA PRO A 60 34.01 12.75 1.28
C PRO A 60 33.85 11.27 1.62
N PHE A 61 33.80 10.94 2.91
CA PHE A 61 33.54 9.60 3.40
C PHE A 61 32.10 9.16 3.12
N THR A 62 31.14 10.04 3.35
CA THR A 62 29.72 9.80 3.01
C THR A 62 29.54 9.61 1.50
N ARG A 63 30.30 10.36 0.69
CA ARG A 63 30.30 10.26 -0.77
C ARG A 63 30.79 8.89 -1.26
N HIS A 64 31.77 8.31 -0.57
CA HIS A 64 32.30 6.98 -0.92
C HIS A 64 31.36 5.84 -0.48
N LEU A 65 30.65 6.03 0.63
CA LEU A 65 29.62 5.11 1.12
C LEU A 65 28.31 5.14 0.29
N LEU A 66 27.95 6.31 -0.23
CA LEU A 66 26.71 6.53 -0.99
C LEU A 66 26.80 6.03 -2.44
N GLY A 67 27.98 5.62 -2.91
CA GLY A 67 28.18 5.30 -4.32
C GLY A 67 27.92 6.52 -5.22
N ALA A 68 28.18 6.41 -6.50
CA ALA A 68 27.80 7.46 -7.44
C ALA A 68 26.27 7.49 -7.58
N VAL A 69 25.60 8.42 -6.92
CA VAL A 69 24.23 8.77 -7.27
C VAL A 69 24.27 9.20 -8.73
N SER A 70 23.57 8.48 -9.59
CA SER A 70 23.55 8.78 -11.02
C SER A 70 23.04 10.20 -11.21
N ALA A 71 23.82 11.02 -11.93
CA ALA A 71 23.36 12.35 -12.27
C ALA A 71 22.15 12.23 -13.21
N PRO A 72 21.07 13.01 -12.99
CA PRO A 72 19.92 13.00 -13.91
C PRO A 72 20.35 13.42 -15.32
N GLN A 73 19.66 12.92 -16.33
CA GLN A 73 19.91 13.25 -17.73
C GLN A 73 19.40 14.66 -18.05
N VAL A 74 20.19 15.66 -17.71
CA VAL A 74 19.92 17.08 -17.90
C VAL A 74 21.21 17.82 -18.25
N ASP A 75 21.13 18.77 -19.15
CA ASP A 75 22.34 19.55 -19.54
C ASP A 75 22.83 20.41 -18.38
N ARG A 76 21.91 21.12 -17.71
CA ARG A 76 22.24 21.99 -16.57
C ARG A 76 21.00 22.37 -15.77
N ILE A 77 21.15 22.45 -14.44
CA ILE A 77 20.16 23.08 -13.55
C ILE A 77 20.84 24.24 -12.80
N THR A 78 20.21 25.40 -12.82
CA THR A 78 20.69 26.62 -12.14
C THR A 78 19.69 27.10 -11.10
N GLY A 79 20.16 27.81 -10.07
CA GLY A 79 19.28 28.36 -9.04
C GLY A 79 18.57 27.33 -8.15
N LEU A 80 19.02 26.08 -8.07
CA LEU A 80 18.35 25.01 -7.33
C LEU A 80 18.84 24.99 -5.86
N PRO A 81 17.96 25.30 -4.87
CA PRO A 81 18.24 25.13 -3.45
C PRO A 81 18.19 23.65 -3.03
N ALA A 82 18.44 23.40 -1.74
CA ALA A 82 18.17 22.07 -1.18
C ALA A 82 16.68 21.73 -1.28
N ALA A 83 16.39 20.46 -1.51
CA ALA A 83 15.01 20.01 -1.74
C ALA A 83 14.61 18.90 -0.77
N ILE A 84 13.33 18.90 -0.44
CA ILE A 84 12.65 17.85 0.34
C ILE A 84 11.54 17.29 -0.56
N ALA A 85 11.45 15.95 -0.63
CA ALA A 85 10.41 15.29 -1.39
C ALA A 85 9.51 14.44 -0.50
N VAL A 86 8.22 14.54 -0.73
CA VAL A 86 7.21 13.64 -0.16
C VAL A 86 6.59 12.88 -1.32
N LYS A 87 7.13 11.70 -1.57
CA LYS A 87 6.64 10.79 -2.63
C LYS A 87 5.50 9.95 -2.11
N GLN A 88 4.56 9.64 -3.00
CA GLN A 88 3.63 8.54 -2.78
C GLN A 88 4.45 7.24 -2.70
N LEU A 89 4.41 6.58 -1.55
CA LEU A 89 5.23 5.38 -1.35
C LEU A 89 4.50 4.15 -1.85
N VAL A 90 5.15 3.45 -2.75
CA VAL A 90 4.77 2.11 -3.22
C VAL A 90 5.15 1.01 -2.21
N SER A 91 5.99 1.33 -1.20
CA SER A 91 6.44 0.34 -0.20
C SER A 91 5.64 0.43 1.09
N THR A 92 5.17 -0.72 1.57
CA THR A 92 4.55 -0.85 2.90
C THR A 92 5.53 -0.38 3.97
N PRO A 93 5.11 0.49 4.91
CA PRO A 93 5.96 0.87 6.04
C PRO A 93 6.44 -0.35 6.83
N PRO A 94 7.61 -0.28 7.49
CA PRO A 94 8.08 -1.35 8.37
C PRO A 94 7.02 -1.69 9.43
N GLU A 95 6.89 -2.96 9.79
CA GLU A 95 5.93 -3.45 10.81
C GLU A 95 6.04 -2.72 12.15
N ASN A 96 7.23 -2.23 12.49
CA ASN A 96 7.50 -1.50 13.73
C ASN A 96 7.16 0.00 13.65
N SER A 97 6.68 0.48 12.51
CA SER A 97 6.28 1.88 12.33
C SER A 97 4.83 2.06 12.77
N SER A 98 4.57 3.08 13.56
CA SER A 98 3.22 3.46 14.02
C SER A 98 2.90 4.92 13.70
N VAL A 99 1.62 5.28 13.81
CA VAL A 99 1.16 6.68 13.70
C VAL A 99 1.97 7.58 14.62
N GLY A 100 2.18 7.18 15.88
CA GLY A 100 2.93 7.97 16.85
C GLY A 100 4.42 8.13 16.51
N THR A 101 5.04 7.16 15.83
CA THR A 101 6.43 7.29 15.35
C THR A 101 6.53 8.16 14.11
N LEU A 102 5.58 8.05 13.19
CA LEU A 102 5.54 8.89 11.98
C LEU A 102 5.25 10.35 12.29
N SER A 103 4.35 10.60 13.23
CA SER A 103 3.99 11.94 13.69
C SER A 103 5.00 12.54 14.68
N GLN A 104 5.99 11.74 15.12
CA GLN A 104 6.95 12.09 16.18
C GLN A 104 6.29 12.41 17.55
N VAL A 105 5.01 12.11 17.73
CA VAL A 105 4.29 12.28 18.99
C VAL A 105 4.77 11.27 20.03
N SER A 106 5.07 10.03 19.61
CA SER A 106 5.59 9.00 20.53
C SER A 106 6.87 9.42 21.23
N ASP A 107 7.76 10.20 20.59
CA ASP A 107 9.00 10.64 21.20
C ASP A 107 8.73 11.65 22.35
N LEU A 108 7.77 12.55 22.13
CA LEU A 108 7.33 13.48 23.19
C LEU A 108 6.67 12.75 24.36
N LEU A 109 5.79 11.79 24.08
CA LEU A 109 5.13 10.98 25.12
C LEU A 109 6.16 10.23 25.97
N ARG A 110 7.16 9.61 25.36
CA ARG A 110 8.24 8.91 26.09
C ARG A 110 8.99 9.85 27.02
N VAL A 111 9.29 11.06 26.57
CA VAL A 111 9.94 12.07 27.42
C VAL A 111 9.01 12.52 28.54
N LEU A 112 7.74 12.77 28.25
CA LEU A 112 6.75 13.16 29.26
C LEU A 112 6.58 12.08 30.34
N PHE A 113 6.38 10.81 29.96
CA PHE A 113 6.28 9.70 30.92
C PHE A 113 7.58 9.50 31.72
N SER A 114 8.74 9.64 31.10
CA SER A 114 10.03 9.53 31.77
C SER A 114 10.25 10.63 32.80
N ARG A 115 9.78 11.84 32.53
CA ARG A 115 10.08 13.03 33.38
C ARG A 115 8.98 13.37 34.36
N PHE A 116 7.72 13.23 33.94
CA PHE A 116 6.55 13.70 34.68
C PHE A 116 5.58 12.58 35.08
N GLY A 117 5.90 11.32 34.77
CA GLY A 117 5.09 10.19 35.17
C GLY A 117 5.17 9.89 36.68
N ASP A 118 4.07 9.38 37.21
CA ASP A 118 3.94 8.86 38.57
C ASP A 118 4.54 7.44 38.61
N TYR A 119 5.63 7.31 39.37
CA TYR A 119 6.36 6.07 39.54
C TYR A 119 5.89 5.32 40.78
N PRO A 120 5.71 3.99 40.73
CA PRO A 120 5.45 3.17 41.89
C PRO A 120 6.53 3.33 42.99
N THR A 121 6.13 3.20 44.23
CA THR A 121 7.06 3.32 45.36
C THR A 121 8.20 2.31 45.26
N GLY A 122 9.44 2.80 45.26
CA GLY A 122 10.64 1.94 45.17
C GLY A 122 11.15 1.72 43.74
N GLN A 123 10.45 2.16 42.72
CA GLN A 123 10.95 2.09 41.35
C GLN A 123 11.81 3.32 41.02
N GLY A 124 13.00 3.07 40.49
CA GLY A 124 13.87 4.13 39.98
C GLY A 124 13.32 4.74 38.70
N ARG A 125 13.71 6.00 38.41
CA ARG A 125 13.33 6.68 37.16
C ARG A 125 13.85 5.95 35.94
N LEU A 126 12.99 5.77 34.95
CA LEU A 126 13.30 5.15 33.68
C LEU A 126 13.69 6.21 32.64
N LEU A 127 14.59 5.88 31.74
CA LEU A 127 14.91 6.72 30.58
C LEU A 127 13.76 6.69 29.57
N ALA A 128 13.64 7.69 28.70
CA ALA A 128 12.63 7.74 27.65
C ALA A 128 12.68 6.52 26.72
N SER A 129 13.86 5.91 26.53
CA SER A 129 14.03 4.67 25.76
C SER A 129 13.26 3.49 26.35
N ALA A 130 13.10 3.42 27.68
CA ALA A 130 12.36 2.35 28.33
C ALA A 130 10.85 2.34 28.01
N PHE A 131 10.32 3.43 27.49
CA PHE A 131 8.92 3.57 27.05
C PHE A 131 8.72 3.29 25.55
N SER A 132 9.72 2.73 24.88
CA SER A 132 9.67 2.41 23.46
C SER A 132 9.70 0.91 23.21
N PRO A 133 8.73 0.32 22.49
CA PRO A 133 8.80 -1.08 22.13
C PRO A 133 9.95 -1.41 21.14
N ASN A 134 10.53 -0.38 20.53
CA ASN A 134 11.58 -0.52 19.51
C ASN A 134 13.01 -0.46 20.10
N THR A 135 13.15 -0.42 21.41
CA THR A 135 14.44 -0.43 22.13
C THR A 135 14.55 -1.68 22.97
N VAL A 136 15.77 -2.12 23.22
CA VAL A 136 16.03 -3.31 24.06
C VAL A 136 15.50 -3.12 25.49
N GLU A 137 15.61 -1.90 26.03
CA GLU A 137 15.18 -1.56 27.39
C GLU A 137 13.65 -1.47 27.54
N GLY A 138 12.97 -1.03 26.48
CA GLY A 138 11.53 -0.81 26.50
C GLY A 138 10.71 -1.96 25.92
N ALA A 139 11.32 -2.88 25.21
CA ALA A 139 10.66 -4.05 24.65
C ALA A 139 10.18 -4.99 25.77
N CYS A 140 8.97 -5.52 25.65
CA CYS A 140 8.50 -6.57 26.53
C CYS A 140 9.40 -7.80 26.39
N PRO A 141 10.01 -8.30 27.46
CA PRO A 141 10.95 -9.42 27.38
C PRO A 141 10.27 -10.73 26.98
N THR A 142 9.00 -10.91 27.34
CA THR A 142 8.23 -12.14 27.09
C THR A 142 7.88 -12.34 25.63
N CYS A 143 7.41 -11.30 24.94
CA CYS A 143 7.03 -11.38 23.53
C CYS A 143 8.06 -10.71 22.58
N ALA A 144 9.19 -10.24 23.08
CA ALA A 144 10.20 -9.51 22.31
C ALA A 144 9.59 -8.38 21.45
N ALA A 145 8.69 -7.59 22.06
CA ALA A 145 7.95 -6.48 21.43
C ALA A 145 6.99 -6.90 20.30
N LYS A 146 6.61 -8.15 20.19
CA LYS A 146 5.58 -8.59 19.22
C LYS A 146 4.15 -8.28 19.68
N GLY A 147 3.91 -8.20 20.99
CA GLY A 147 2.59 -7.98 21.58
C GLY A 147 1.79 -9.28 21.76
N SER A 148 2.14 -10.32 21.03
CA SER A 148 1.50 -11.63 21.08
C SER A 148 2.55 -12.72 21.19
N ILE A 149 2.10 -13.87 21.66
CA ILE A 149 2.86 -15.12 21.69
C ILE A 149 2.16 -16.10 20.75
N HIS A 150 2.97 -16.72 19.91
CA HIS A 150 2.49 -17.86 19.13
C HIS A 150 2.60 -19.09 19.98
N ASP A 151 1.51 -19.79 20.17
CA ASP A 151 1.50 -21.11 20.79
C ASP A 151 0.77 -22.12 19.90
N LEU A 152 0.93 -23.40 20.17
CA LEU A 152 0.33 -24.45 19.39
C LEU A 152 -1.20 -24.46 19.60
N ASP A 153 -1.95 -24.36 18.53
CA ASP A 153 -3.38 -24.63 18.52
C ASP A 153 -3.57 -26.16 18.56
N LEU A 154 -4.03 -26.67 19.69
CA LEU A 154 -4.17 -28.11 19.91
C LEU A 154 -5.22 -28.74 19.00
N ASP A 155 -6.31 -28.07 18.74
CA ASP A 155 -7.42 -28.55 17.91
C ASP A 155 -6.99 -28.55 16.42
N ALA A 156 -6.29 -27.52 15.97
CA ALA A 156 -5.72 -27.49 14.64
C ALA A 156 -4.57 -28.50 14.47
N ALA A 157 -3.77 -28.72 15.50
CA ALA A 157 -2.65 -29.66 15.46
C ALA A 157 -3.10 -31.11 15.37
N VAL A 158 -4.24 -31.46 15.98
CA VAL A 158 -4.83 -32.81 15.97
C VAL A 158 -6.34 -32.71 15.66
N PRO A 159 -6.71 -32.50 14.42
CA PRO A 159 -8.12 -32.27 14.05
C PRO A 159 -8.99 -33.53 14.13
N ASP A 160 -8.40 -34.71 14.10
CA ASP A 160 -9.09 -35.98 14.19
C ASP A 160 -8.36 -36.94 15.14
N GLU A 161 -8.86 -37.02 16.36
CA GLU A 161 -8.31 -37.92 17.39
C GLU A 161 -8.56 -39.44 17.14
N SER A 162 -9.39 -39.78 16.16
CA SER A 162 -9.63 -41.19 15.79
C SER A 162 -8.47 -41.77 14.97
N LEU A 163 -7.68 -40.92 14.31
CA LEU A 163 -6.52 -41.31 13.53
C LEU A 163 -5.36 -41.78 14.43
N THR A 164 -4.51 -42.62 13.86
CA THR A 164 -3.24 -43.00 14.45
C THR A 164 -2.13 -42.04 14.10
N ILE A 165 -1.01 -42.03 14.83
CA ILE A 165 0.16 -41.21 14.47
C ILE A 165 0.68 -41.59 13.07
N ARG A 166 0.60 -42.84 12.69
CA ARG A 166 0.99 -43.37 11.38
C ARG A 166 0.09 -42.81 10.27
N GLU A 167 -1.21 -42.71 10.52
CA GLU A 167 -2.18 -42.13 9.58
C GLU A 167 -2.12 -40.61 9.51
N GLY A 168 -1.41 -39.96 10.43
CA GLY A 168 -1.19 -38.53 10.44
C GLY A 168 -2.05 -37.75 11.41
N ALA A 169 -2.40 -38.32 12.57
CA ALA A 169 -3.14 -37.63 13.63
C ALA A 169 -2.55 -36.27 13.99
N ILE A 170 -1.22 -36.13 14.00
CA ILE A 170 -0.56 -34.82 14.19
C ILE A 170 -0.41 -34.09 12.84
N ALA A 171 -1.44 -33.37 12.45
CA ALA A 171 -1.48 -32.60 11.19
C ALA A 171 -0.45 -31.47 11.13
N ALA A 172 -0.02 -30.96 12.28
CA ALA A 172 1.01 -29.94 12.44
C ALA A 172 2.41 -30.39 11.98
N TRP A 173 2.70 -31.68 11.93
CA TRP A 173 3.97 -32.18 11.40
C TRP A 173 4.02 -32.06 9.87
N PRO A 174 5.24 -31.89 9.27
CA PRO A 174 5.38 -31.80 7.83
C PRO A 174 4.92 -33.07 7.12
N GLY A 175 4.47 -32.88 5.89
CA GLY A 175 4.19 -34.01 5.00
C GLY A 175 5.47 -34.67 4.46
N GLY A 176 5.29 -35.76 3.70
CA GLY A 176 6.36 -36.39 2.94
C GLY A 176 7.44 -37.07 3.80
N TRP A 177 8.71 -36.92 3.41
CA TRP A 177 9.84 -37.62 4.04
C TRP A 177 10.10 -37.20 5.48
N LEU A 178 10.03 -35.89 5.78
CA LEU A 178 10.34 -35.38 7.12
C LEU A 178 9.30 -35.83 8.16
N GLY A 179 8.02 -35.82 7.80
CA GLY A 179 6.97 -36.32 8.67
C GLY A 179 7.09 -37.84 8.94
N ARG A 180 7.51 -38.62 7.94
CA ARG A 180 7.85 -40.06 8.18
C ARG A 180 8.99 -40.20 9.17
N ASN A 181 10.03 -39.38 9.10
CA ASN A 181 11.12 -39.42 10.06
C ASN A 181 10.66 -39.14 11.50
N PHE A 182 9.75 -38.21 11.74
CA PHE A 182 9.21 -37.96 13.07
C PHE A 182 8.44 -39.17 13.60
N ARG A 183 7.64 -39.84 12.77
CA ARG A 183 6.93 -41.08 13.14
C ARG A 183 7.89 -42.21 13.50
N HIS A 184 8.95 -42.42 12.74
CA HIS A 184 9.98 -43.42 13.06
C HIS A 184 10.70 -43.13 14.38
N LEU A 185 10.97 -41.85 14.69
CA LEU A 185 11.57 -41.47 15.97
C LEU A 185 10.63 -41.72 17.13
N VAL A 186 9.32 -41.52 16.97
CA VAL A 186 8.30 -41.82 17.98
C VAL A 186 8.21 -43.34 18.21
N GLU A 187 8.23 -44.14 17.14
CA GLU A 187 8.24 -45.61 17.22
C GLU A 187 9.52 -46.12 17.92
N ALA A 188 10.68 -45.49 17.67
CA ALA A 188 11.95 -45.82 18.33
C ALA A 188 12.00 -45.41 19.82
N MET A 189 11.00 -44.68 20.32
CA MET A 189 10.80 -44.36 21.75
C MET A 189 9.84 -45.33 22.45
N ASP A 190 9.53 -46.47 21.83
CA ASP A 190 8.55 -47.46 22.30
C ASP A 190 7.11 -46.91 22.46
N ILE A 191 6.77 -45.84 21.68
CA ILE A 191 5.41 -45.31 21.61
C ILE A 191 4.70 -45.97 20.43
N ASP A 192 3.57 -46.62 20.69
CA ASP A 192 2.79 -47.31 19.67
C ASP A 192 2.11 -46.27 18.73
N VAL A 193 2.61 -46.19 17.51
CA VAL A 193 2.13 -45.25 16.47
C VAL A 193 0.90 -45.76 15.72
N ASP A 194 0.43 -46.99 16.00
CA ASP A 194 -0.69 -47.67 15.32
C ASP A 194 -1.99 -47.66 16.15
N ILE A 195 -1.98 -47.09 17.34
CA ILE A 195 -3.22 -46.87 18.12
C ILE A 195 -3.76 -45.47 17.86
N SER A 196 -5.09 -45.33 17.97
CA SER A 196 -5.71 -44.02 17.79
C SER A 196 -5.20 -43.02 18.82
N TRP A 197 -5.04 -41.74 18.39
CA TRP A 197 -4.55 -40.65 19.23
C TRP A 197 -5.28 -40.53 20.57
N SER A 198 -6.63 -40.70 20.55
CA SER A 198 -7.46 -40.67 21.75
C SER A 198 -7.13 -41.77 22.81
N LYS A 199 -6.50 -42.86 22.39
CA LYS A 199 -6.14 -43.97 23.28
C LYS A 199 -4.72 -43.85 23.83
N LEU A 200 -3.90 -42.97 23.34
CA LEU A 200 -2.59 -42.68 23.91
C LEU A 200 -2.72 -42.05 25.30
N PRO A 201 -1.81 -42.34 26.23
CA PRO A 201 -1.79 -41.64 27.52
C PRO A 201 -1.73 -40.13 27.38
N ALA A 202 -2.46 -39.39 28.21
CA ALA A 202 -2.53 -37.94 28.15
C ALA A 202 -1.15 -37.27 28.25
N ASP A 203 -0.29 -37.78 29.13
CA ASP A 203 1.08 -37.26 29.28
C ASP A 203 1.91 -37.44 28.00
N THR A 204 1.75 -38.57 27.32
CA THR A 204 2.43 -38.87 26.05
C THR A 204 1.93 -37.94 24.96
N ARG A 205 0.61 -37.72 24.86
CA ARG A 205 0.02 -36.79 23.89
C ARG A 205 0.54 -35.37 24.09
N THR A 206 0.52 -34.90 25.35
CA THR A 206 1.04 -33.57 25.69
C THR A 206 2.53 -33.46 25.39
N TRP A 207 3.31 -34.48 25.73
CA TRP A 207 4.74 -34.50 25.48
C TRP A 207 5.07 -34.42 23.97
N LEU A 208 4.40 -35.20 23.13
CA LEU A 208 4.57 -35.21 21.66
C LEU A 208 4.26 -33.84 21.04
N LEU A 209 3.28 -33.11 21.58
CA LEU A 209 2.86 -31.84 21.05
C LEU A 209 3.72 -30.68 21.55
N THR A 210 4.16 -30.66 22.81
CA THR A 210 4.66 -29.46 23.48
C THR A 210 6.06 -29.55 24.07
N THR A 211 6.69 -30.73 24.16
CA THR A 211 8.01 -30.86 24.81
C THR A 211 9.07 -29.96 24.17
N GLU A 212 9.89 -29.37 25.01
CA GLU A 212 11.11 -28.62 24.57
C GLU A 212 12.31 -29.53 24.38
N ASP A 213 12.23 -30.81 24.87
CA ASP A 213 13.30 -31.76 24.72
C ASP A 213 13.45 -32.16 23.24
N THR A 214 14.70 -32.32 22.82
CA THR A 214 15.04 -32.77 21.46
C THR A 214 15.94 -34.00 21.50
N PRO A 215 15.43 -35.15 21.96
CA PRO A 215 16.25 -36.35 22.06
C PRO A 215 16.77 -36.79 20.69
N SER A 216 18.04 -37.21 20.68
CA SER A 216 18.66 -37.78 19.49
C SER A 216 18.55 -39.30 19.57
N LEU A 217 17.85 -39.87 18.60
CA LEU A 217 17.51 -41.27 18.59
C LEU A 217 18.07 -41.96 17.35
N THR A 218 18.57 -43.17 17.52
CA THR A 218 19.00 -44.01 16.40
C THR A 218 17.85 -44.92 15.99
N VAL A 219 17.46 -44.81 14.73
CA VAL A 219 16.37 -45.59 14.14
C VAL A 219 16.96 -46.75 13.40
N ASN A 220 16.71 -47.98 13.90
CA ASN A 220 17.15 -49.23 13.27
C ASN A 220 16.03 -49.82 12.42
N PRO A 221 16.33 -50.28 11.18
CA PRO A 221 15.35 -50.93 10.30
C PRO A 221 14.62 -52.15 10.91
N ALA A 222 15.22 -52.78 11.89
CA ALA A 222 14.64 -53.98 12.58
C ALA A 222 13.57 -53.61 13.62
N ASP A 223 13.58 -52.36 14.10
CA ASP A 223 12.73 -51.91 15.22
C ASP A 223 11.50 -51.15 14.75
N ILE A 224 11.35 -50.93 13.45
CA ILE A 224 10.25 -50.12 12.86
C ILE A 224 9.48 -50.97 11.85
N ARG A 225 8.15 -50.78 11.82
CA ARG A 225 7.26 -51.47 10.86
C ARG A 225 7.33 -50.93 9.45
N ASP A 226 7.78 -49.66 9.26
CA ASP A 226 7.98 -49.03 7.94
C ASP A 226 9.32 -49.46 7.34
N HIS A 227 9.37 -49.50 6.01
CA HIS A 227 10.57 -49.87 5.28
C HIS A 227 11.65 -48.76 5.36
N VAL A 228 12.66 -48.92 6.18
CA VAL A 228 13.85 -48.07 6.32
C VAL A 228 15.05 -48.80 5.71
N ALA A 229 15.69 -48.19 4.71
CA ALA A 229 16.76 -48.82 3.94
C ALA A 229 18.10 -48.93 4.71
N ARG A 230 18.32 -48.03 5.70
CA ARG A 230 19.56 -47.98 6.52
C ARG A 230 19.27 -47.38 7.88
N GLU A 231 20.06 -47.79 8.88
CA GLU A 231 20.13 -47.13 10.18
C GLU A 231 20.46 -45.62 10.01
N TYR A 232 19.76 -44.77 10.76
CA TYR A 232 20.06 -43.35 10.84
C TYR A 232 19.76 -42.79 12.23
N THR A 233 20.45 -41.67 12.55
CA THR A 233 20.21 -40.94 13.81
C THR A 233 19.46 -39.65 13.48
N GLY A 234 18.34 -39.43 14.15
CA GLY A 234 17.50 -38.23 14.01
C GLY A 234 17.26 -37.53 15.34
N LYS A 235 16.94 -36.25 15.29
CA LYS A 235 16.50 -35.49 16.46
C LYS A 235 15.00 -35.36 16.43
N PHE A 236 14.33 -35.76 17.49
CA PHE A 236 12.91 -35.55 17.67
C PHE A 236 12.63 -34.07 17.97
N ARG A 237 11.52 -33.57 17.46
CA ARG A 237 10.96 -32.26 17.79
C ARG A 237 9.46 -32.38 17.98
N SER A 238 8.95 -31.81 19.07
CA SER A 238 7.50 -31.69 19.26
C SER A 238 6.84 -30.89 18.13
N ALA A 239 5.53 -31.02 17.99
CA ALA A 239 4.78 -30.23 17.00
C ALA A 239 5.01 -28.72 17.20
N ARG A 240 4.88 -28.23 18.45
CA ARG A 240 5.13 -26.84 18.82
C ARG A 240 6.52 -26.38 18.40
N ARG A 241 7.55 -27.09 18.79
CA ARG A 241 8.93 -26.71 18.47
C ARG A 241 9.22 -26.74 16.97
N TYR A 242 8.71 -27.74 16.27
CA TYR A 242 8.86 -27.78 14.80
C TYR A 242 8.25 -26.57 14.12
N LEU A 243 7.03 -26.18 14.52
CA LEU A 243 6.34 -25.02 13.93
C LEU A 243 7.07 -23.72 14.25
N LEU A 244 7.47 -23.49 15.52
CA LEU A 244 8.19 -22.28 15.91
C LEU A 244 9.56 -22.16 15.22
N ASP A 245 10.33 -23.26 15.14
CA ASP A 245 11.60 -23.28 14.40
C ASP A 245 11.38 -23.00 12.89
N THR A 246 10.30 -23.52 12.31
CA THR A 246 9.95 -23.31 10.90
C THR A 246 9.57 -21.86 10.63
N MET A 247 8.80 -21.23 11.52
CA MET A 247 8.45 -19.80 11.42
C MET A 247 9.68 -18.88 11.33
N VAL A 248 10.72 -19.20 12.10
CA VAL A 248 11.96 -18.41 12.14
C VAL A 248 12.84 -18.65 10.90
N THR A 249 12.86 -19.90 10.41
CA THR A 249 13.85 -20.32 9.39
C THR A 249 13.33 -20.31 7.95
N THR A 250 12.00 -20.31 7.76
CA THR A 250 11.43 -20.42 6.42
C THR A 250 11.47 -19.09 5.66
N GLY A 251 11.98 -19.15 4.41
CA GLY A 251 11.86 -18.05 3.43
C GLY A 251 10.66 -18.21 2.50
N SER A 252 9.88 -19.30 2.61
CA SER A 252 8.73 -19.59 1.74
C SER A 252 7.44 -19.07 2.35
N ALA A 253 6.68 -18.25 1.61
CA ALA A 253 5.39 -17.72 2.05
C ALA A 253 4.36 -18.82 2.29
N SER A 254 4.26 -19.83 1.42
CA SER A 254 3.32 -20.95 1.56
C SER A 254 3.62 -21.85 2.77
N VAL A 255 4.91 -22.04 3.08
CA VAL A 255 5.30 -22.80 4.29
C VAL A 255 4.95 -21.98 5.54
N ARG A 256 5.16 -20.68 5.51
CA ARG A 256 4.81 -19.79 6.63
C ARG A 256 3.31 -19.79 6.88
N GLU A 257 2.49 -19.60 5.87
CA GLU A 257 1.02 -19.60 5.96
C GLU A 257 0.50 -20.95 6.52
N ARG A 258 1.02 -22.07 6.02
CA ARG A 258 0.69 -23.37 6.58
C ARG A 258 1.10 -23.50 8.05
N THR A 259 2.26 -22.96 8.43
CA THR A 259 2.73 -23.03 9.82
C THR A 259 1.86 -22.17 10.73
N GLU A 260 1.48 -20.97 10.27
CA GLU A 260 0.57 -20.07 10.99
C GLU A 260 -0.81 -20.68 11.22
N SER A 261 -1.32 -21.52 10.31
CA SER A 261 -2.63 -22.16 10.48
C SER A 261 -2.71 -23.16 11.65
N PHE A 262 -1.57 -23.58 12.22
CA PHE A 262 -1.48 -24.46 13.39
C PHE A 262 -1.08 -23.74 14.68
N LEU A 263 -0.92 -22.40 14.61
CA LEU A 263 -0.51 -21.59 15.76
C LEU A 263 -1.67 -20.67 16.17
N SER A 264 -2.01 -20.69 17.44
CA SER A 264 -2.83 -19.65 18.05
C SER A 264 -1.97 -18.40 18.25
N ASN A 265 -2.60 -17.24 18.10
CA ASN A 265 -1.97 -15.95 18.35
C ASN A 265 -2.63 -15.34 19.58
N GLU A 266 -2.05 -15.60 20.75
CA GLU A 266 -2.57 -15.10 22.02
C GLU A 266 -1.90 -13.79 22.41
N LEU A 267 -2.65 -12.89 23.06
CA LEU A 267 -2.06 -11.70 23.62
C LEU A 267 -1.01 -12.04 24.65
N CYS A 268 0.12 -11.36 24.61
CA CYS A 268 1.18 -11.56 25.59
C CYS A 268 0.66 -11.33 27.02
N PRO A 269 0.81 -12.28 27.98
CA PRO A 269 0.26 -12.15 29.30
C PRO A 269 0.87 -11.01 30.13
N ASP A 270 2.10 -10.58 29.81
CA ASP A 270 2.80 -9.54 30.56
C ASP A 270 2.53 -8.13 30.04
N CYS A 271 2.45 -7.95 28.72
CA CYS A 271 2.25 -6.61 28.14
C CYS A 271 0.85 -6.42 27.55
N HIS A 272 0.00 -7.43 27.54
CA HIS A 272 -1.37 -7.39 27.04
C HIS A 272 -1.51 -6.72 25.66
N GLY A 273 -0.56 -7.00 24.77
CA GLY A 273 -0.53 -6.47 23.41
C GLY A 273 0.24 -5.15 23.23
N SER A 274 0.56 -4.42 24.31
CA SER A 274 1.22 -3.12 24.24
C SER A 274 2.68 -3.15 23.74
N ARG A 275 3.30 -4.31 23.72
CA ARG A 275 4.72 -4.52 23.33
C ARG A 275 5.76 -3.88 24.24
N ILE A 276 5.33 -3.17 25.31
CA ILE A 276 6.17 -2.38 26.20
C ILE A 276 6.49 -3.19 27.46
N ASN A 277 7.67 -2.96 28.03
CA ASN A 277 8.13 -3.57 29.29
C ASN A 277 7.17 -3.28 30.44
N PRO A 278 6.77 -4.26 31.26
CA PRO A 278 5.89 -4.06 32.41
C PRO A 278 6.34 -2.97 33.40
N ALA A 279 7.67 -2.78 33.58
CA ALA A 279 8.18 -1.72 34.43
C ALA A 279 7.84 -0.31 33.87
N ALA A 280 7.80 -0.12 32.56
CA ALA A 280 7.38 1.14 31.96
C ALA A 280 5.84 1.29 31.97
N LEU A 281 5.10 0.18 31.85
CA LEU A 281 3.63 0.18 31.98
C LEU A 281 3.13 0.49 33.37
N SER A 282 3.95 0.32 34.39
CA SER A 282 3.59 0.70 35.77
C SER A 282 3.64 2.21 36.04
N VAL A 283 4.24 3.00 35.13
CA VAL A 283 4.33 4.45 35.24
C VAL A 283 3.10 5.09 34.60
N THR A 284 2.45 6.04 35.29
CA THR A 284 1.20 6.66 34.82
C THR A 284 1.29 8.18 34.75
N ILE A 285 0.48 8.78 33.87
CA ILE A 285 0.17 10.22 33.88
C ILE A 285 -1.35 10.35 33.98
N GLY A 286 -1.84 11.04 34.99
CA GLY A 286 -3.28 11.14 35.25
C GLY A 286 -3.95 9.77 35.44
N GLY A 287 -3.23 8.80 36.00
CA GLY A 287 -3.68 7.44 36.24
C GLY A 287 -3.69 6.49 35.04
N ALA A 288 -3.30 6.95 33.83
CA ALA A 288 -3.20 6.12 32.63
C ALA A 288 -1.74 5.86 32.26
N ASN A 289 -1.41 4.62 31.89
CA ASN A 289 -0.07 4.26 31.39
C ASN A 289 0.12 4.65 29.92
N ILE A 290 1.36 4.59 29.41
CA ILE A 290 1.67 5.04 28.06
C ILE A 290 0.94 4.22 26.97
N ALA A 291 0.65 2.95 27.19
CA ALA A 291 -0.09 2.13 26.25
C ALA A 291 -1.57 2.54 26.21
N GLU A 292 -2.21 2.75 27.36
CA GLU A 292 -3.58 3.22 27.45
C GLU A 292 -3.76 4.63 26.85
N VAL A 293 -2.77 5.48 27.00
CA VAL A 293 -2.77 6.81 26.36
C VAL A 293 -2.61 6.67 24.84
N ALA A 294 -1.79 5.74 24.36
CA ALA A 294 -1.56 5.53 22.93
C ALA A 294 -2.75 4.92 22.18
N THR A 295 -3.77 4.37 22.88
CA THR A 295 -5.03 3.92 22.25
C THR A 295 -6.00 5.06 21.92
N ARG A 296 -5.82 6.22 22.56
CA ARG A 296 -6.67 7.39 22.32
C ARG A 296 -6.34 8.04 20.99
N SER A 297 -7.29 8.76 20.40
CA SER A 297 -7.00 9.60 19.24
C SER A 297 -5.91 10.64 19.55
N LEU A 298 -5.16 11.09 18.56
CA LEU A 298 -4.11 12.12 18.77
C LEU A 298 -4.67 13.40 19.37
N THR A 299 -5.89 13.79 19.00
CA THR A 299 -6.58 14.97 19.54
C THR A 299 -6.95 14.78 21.03
N GLU A 300 -7.56 13.64 21.40
CA GLU A 300 -7.92 13.35 22.79
C GLU A 300 -6.69 13.15 23.67
N LEU A 301 -5.65 12.54 23.15
CA LEU A 301 -4.39 12.31 23.83
C LEU A 301 -3.74 13.63 24.27
N ALA A 302 -3.60 14.59 23.36
CA ALA A 302 -3.00 15.89 23.66
C ALA A 302 -3.75 16.59 24.79
N THR A 303 -5.08 16.68 24.69
CA THR A 303 -5.93 17.28 25.70
C THR A 303 -5.82 16.58 27.05
N SER A 304 -5.81 15.24 27.07
CA SER A 304 -5.75 14.46 28.30
C SER A 304 -4.40 14.59 29.03
N ILE A 305 -3.30 14.53 28.30
CA ILE A 305 -1.94 14.68 28.85
C ILE A 305 -1.72 16.10 29.36
N HIS A 306 -2.11 17.12 28.58
CA HIS A 306 -2.02 18.52 28.97
C HIS A 306 -2.76 18.77 30.29
N SER A 307 -4.02 18.34 30.36
CA SER A 307 -4.85 18.51 31.57
C SER A 307 -4.27 17.79 32.78
N ALA A 308 -3.76 16.56 32.61
CA ALA A 308 -3.19 15.78 33.71
C ALA A 308 -1.92 16.43 34.28
N ILE A 309 -0.98 16.80 33.44
CA ILE A 309 0.30 17.39 33.86
C ILE A 309 0.07 18.77 34.48
N THR A 310 -0.81 19.60 33.89
CA THR A 310 -1.12 20.94 34.45
C THR A 310 -1.77 20.84 35.84
N ALA A 311 -2.71 19.88 36.01
CA ALA A 311 -3.35 19.65 37.30
C ALA A 311 -2.35 19.19 38.39
N ASP A 312 -1.32 18.42 38.03
CA ASP A 312 -0.28 17.98 38.95
C ASP A 312 0.70 19.10 39.29
N LEU A 313 1.06 19.93 38.32
CA LEU A 313 1.87 21.15 38.59
C LEU A 313 1.17 22.13 39.54
N ASP A 314 -0.15 22.31 39.37
CA ASP A 314 -0.95 23.17 40.28
C ASP A 314 -1.05 22.61 41.72
N ARG A 315 -1.06 21.27 41.87
CA ARG A 315 -1.04 20.60 43.18
C ARG A 315 0.31 20.73 43.89
N ASP A 316 1.40 20.62 43.19
CA ASP A 316 2.76 20.68 43.72
C ASP A 316 3.13 22.10 44.19
N HIS A 317 2.50 23.16 43.70
CA HIS A 317 2.64 24.50 44.23
C HIS A 317 2.08 24.65 45.66
N ASN A 318 1.15 23.78 46.11
CA ASN A 318 0.58 23.77 47.46
C ASN A 318 1.30 22.85 48.47
N GLU A 319 2.13 21.91 47.99
CA GLU A 319 2.93 21.02 48.86
C GLU A 319 4.41 21.18 48.49
N ALA A 320 5.10 22.02 49.25
CA ALA A 320 6.53 22.30 49.04
C ALA A 320 7.39 21.02 49.02
N LYS A 321 7.96 20.71 47.85
CA LYS A 321 9.08 19.81 47.56
C LYS A 321 8.75 18.67 46.59
N ARG A 322 8.85 18.94 45.30
CA ARG A 322 9.31 17.92 44.38
C ARG A 322 10.04 18.41 43.11
N PHE A 323 9.76 19.63 42.64
CA PHE A 323 10.43 20.13 41.44
C PHE A 323 10.86 21.59 41.60
N SER A 324 12.05 21.97 41.12
CA SER A 324 12.49 23.35 41.02
C SER A 324 11.82 24.03 39.82
N GLY A 325 11.59 25.34 39.81
CA GLY A 325 10.91 26.09 38.75
C GLY A 325 11.43 25.85 37.30
N ALA A 326 12.67 25.30 37.16
CA ALA A 326 13.22 24.87 35.87
C ALA A 326 12.52 23.64 35.28
N THR A 327 11.75 22.88 36.06
CA THR A 327 10.96 21.71 35.61
C THR A 327 9.60 22.10 35.07
N ASP A 328 9.00 23.18 35.63
CA ASP A 328 7.69 23.66 35.15
C ASP A 328 7.83 24.28 33.75
N ASP A 329 8.90 25.06 33.53
CA ASP A 329 9.22 25.59 32.19
C ASP A 329 9.46 24.48 31.18
N ALA A 330 10.14 23.39 31.58
CA ALA A 330 10.39 22.26 30.70
C ALA A 330 9.12 21.46 30.38
N ALA A 331 8.19 21.30 31.34
CA ALA A 331 6.89 20.69 31.11
C ALA A 331 6.08 21.51 30.09
N GLN A 332 6.02 22.82 30.29
CA GLN A 332 5.29 23.71 29.39
C GLN A 332 5.82 23.67 27.98
N VAL A 333 7.14 23.67 27.78
CA VAL A 333 7.77 23.56 26.45
C VAL A 333 7.38 22.27 25.76
N LEU A 334 7.35 21.12 26.46
CA LEU A 334 6.99 19.83 25.89
C LEU A 334 5.49 19.74 25.59
N LEU A 335 4.64 20.31 26.45
CA LEU A 335 3.20 20.36 26.21
C LEU A 335 2.86 21.28 25.02
N ASP A 336 3.46 22.46 24.93
CA ASP A 336 3.30 23.37 23.80
C ASP A 336 3.74 22.70 22.48
N GLU A 337 4.80 21.89 22.52
CA GLU A 337 5.27 21.15 21.36
C GLU A 337 4.31 20.02 20.97
N LEU A 338 3.75 19.31 21.97
CA LEU A 338 2.72 18.29 21.74
C LEU A 338 1.48 18.90 21.09
N ASP A 339 0.99 20.01 21.65
CA ASP A 339 -0.20 20.72 21.14
C ASP A 339 0.02 21.24 19.71
N LYS A 340 1.19 21.79 19.41
CA LYS A 340 1.54 22.24 18.05
C LYS A 340 1.53 21.10 17.05
N ARG A 341 2.12 19.94 17.40
CA ARG A 341 2.15 18.78 16.50
C ARG A 341 0.76 18.20 16.25
N THR A 342 0.01 17.99 17.34
CA THR A 342 -1.34 17.43 17.23
C THR A 342 -2.29 18.37 16.51
N ALA A 343 -2.19 19.69 16.71
CA ALA A 343 -2.98 20.68 15.98
C ALA A 343 -2.72 20.67 14.46
N VAL A 344 -1.48 20.43 14.01
CA VAL A 344 -1.18 20.24 12.57
C VAL A 344 -1.82 18.97 12.03
N ILE A 345 -1.71 17.87 12.78
CA ILE A 345 -2.26 16.57 12.40
C ILE A 345 -3.80 16.61 12.34
N GLU A 346 -4.43 17.28 13.30
CA GLU A 346 -5.89 17.49 13.35
C GLU A 346 -6.37 18.30 12.14
N ARG A 347 -5.71 19.41 11.84
CA ARG A 347 -6.03 20.23 10.65
C ARG A 347 -5.85 19.47 9.32
N LEU A 348 -4.95 18.49 9.27
CA LEU A 348 -4.79 17.59 8.12
C LEU A 348 -5.85 16.46 8.10
N GLY A 349 -6.83 16.46 9.03
CA GLY A 349 -7.94 15.52 9.08
C GLY A 349 -7.52 14.10 9.47
N VAL A 350 -6.40 13.91 10.18
CA VAL A 350 -5.93 12.61 10.67
C VAL A 350 -5.74 12.56 12.19
N GLY A 351 -6.32 13.52 12.91
CA GLY A 351 -6.29 13.59 14.37
C GLY A 351 -7.02 12.43 15.08
N TYR A 352 -7.95 11.77 14.40
CA TYR A 352 -8.69 10.61 14.91
C TYR A 352 -7.83 9.34 15.04
N LEU A 353 -6.65 9.31 14.43
CA LEU A 353 -5.77 8.15 14.47
C LEU A 353 -5.10 7.99 15.85
N PRO A 354 -5.14 6.78 16.43
CA PRO A 354 -4.40 6.53 17.67
C PRO A 354 -2.91 6.30 17.39
N PRO A 355 -2.01 6.78 18.25
CA PRO A 355 -0.55 6.61 18.09
C PRO A 355 -0.07 5.17 17.95
N GLU A 356 -0.74 4.21 18.57
CA GLU A 356 -0.38 2.80 18.51
C GLU A 356 -0.68 2.15 17.15
N ARG A 357 -1.60 2.73 16.36
CA ARG A 357 -2.01 2.15 15.08
C ARG A 357 -0.81 1.95 14.18
N SER A 358 -0.67 0.72 13.67
CA SER A 358 0.43 0.38 12.76
C SER A 358 0.35 1.19 11.47
N ALA A 359 1.48 1.74 11.05
CA ALA A 359 1.58 2.48 9.79
C ALA A 359 1.25 1.63 8.56
N ALA A 360 1.42 0.32 8.65
CA ALA A 360 1.08 -0.62 7.57
C ALA A 360 -0.44 -0.79 7.35
N THR A 361 -1.27 -0.38 8.34
CA THR A 361 -2.75 -0.44 8.25
C THR A 361 -3.37 0.87 7.80
N LEU A 362 -2.57 1.91 7.57
CA LEU A 362 -3.04 3.20 7.11
C LEU A 362 -3.33 3.17 5.62
N SER A 363 -4.37 3.89 5.22
CA SER A 363 -4.57 4.19 3.81
C SER A 363 -3.41 5.05 3.27
N PRO A 364 -3.12 5.01 1.97
CA PRO A 364 -2.07 5.85 1.36
C PRO A 364 -2.24 7.33 1.69
N GLY A 365 -3.47 7.83 1.68
CA GLY A 365 -3.78 9.23 2.02
C GLY A 365 -3.52 9.57 3.50
N GLU A 366 -3.88 8.68 4.45
CA GLU A 366 -3.57 8.87 5.87
C GLU A 366 -2.07 8.92 6.11
N LEU A 367 -1.33 7.98 5.50
CA LEU A 367 0.12 7.90 5.61
C LEU A 367 0.81 9.14 5.05
N GLN A 368 0.35 9.64 3.91
CA GLN A 368 0.90 10.82 3.25
C GLN A 368 0.66 12.08 4.09
N ARG A 369 -0.55 12.25 4.65
CA ARG A 369 -0.89 13.38 5.53
C ARG A 369 -0.07 13.39 6.81
N LEU A 370 0.15 12.23 7.44
CA LEU A 370 1.00 12.14 8.63
C LEU A 370 2.46 12.52 8.33
N ARG A 371 2.99 12.13 7.16
CA ARG A 371 4.33 12.55 6.73
C ARG A 371 4.40 14.03 6.45
N LEU A 372 3.39 14.56 5.78
CA LEU A 372 3.29 15.99 5.55
C LEU A 372 3.30 16.76 6.88
N ALA A 373 2.54 16.30 7.89
CA ALA A 373 2.53 16.91 9.22
C ALA A 373 3.94 17.01 9.83
N ALA A 374 4.74 15.96 9.71
CA ALA A 374 6.12 15.95 10.21
C ALA A 374 7.02 16.97 9.49
N HIS A 375 6.84 17.18 8.18
CA HIS A 375 7.61 18.15 7.41
C HIS A 375 7.15 19.60 7.64
N LEU A 376 5.84 19.83 7.78
CA LEU A 376 5.30 21.15 8.09
C LEU A 376 5.84 21.71 9.40
N HIS A 377 6.16 20.81 10.33
CA HIS A 377 6.68 21.20 11.63
C HIS A 377 8.18 21.57 11.62
N SER A 378 8.92 21.22 10.56
CA SER A 378 10.39 21.38 10.51
C SER A 378 10.89 22.82 10.52
N GLY A 379 10.03 23.82 10.22
CA GLY A 379 10.39 25.26 10.22
C GLY A 379 11.49 25.64 9.22
N LEU A 380 11.75 24.80 8.19
CA LEU A 380 12.77 25.07 7.18
C LEU A 380 12.31 26.15 6.20
N HIS A 381 13.21 27.04 5.83
CA HIS A 381 12.96 28.17 4.91
C HIS A 381 13.94 28.17 3.75
N GLY A 382 13.49 28.69 2.60
CA GLY A 382 14.33 28.78 1.39
C GLY A 382 14.62 27.43 0.73
N MET A 383 13.79 26.44 0.99
CA MET A 383 13.87 25.08 0.44
C MET A 383 12.98 24.93 -0.81
N VAL A 384 13.21 23.86 -1.55
CA VAL A 384 12.25 23.35 -2.55
C VAL A 384 11.53 22.14 -1.95
N TYR A 385 10.22 22.24 -1.83
CA TYR A 385 9.37 21.11 -1.47
C TYR A 385 8.78 20.51 -2.75
N VAL A 386 8.89 19.20 -2.91
CA VAL A 386 8.33 18.46 -4.06
C VAL A 386 7.33 17.44 -3.52
N PHE A 387 6.07 17.59 -3.90
CA PHE A 387 4.99 16.72 -3.47
C PHE A 387 4.42 15.94 -4.65
N ASP A 388 4.07 14.69 -4.41
CA ASP A 388 3.47 13.77 -5.38
C ASP A 388 2.03 13.49 -5.00
N GLU A 389 1.10 13.93 -5.84
CA GLU A 389 -0.34 13.62 -5.76
C GLU A 389 -0.93 13.74 -4.34
N LEU A 390 -0.82 14.92 -3.73
CA LEU A 390 -1.29 15.16 -2.35
C LEU A 390 -2.81 15.00 -2.20
N SER A 391 -3.58 15.21 -3.27
CA SER A 391 -5.04 15.05 -3.30
C SER A 391 -5.49 13.59 -3.33
N THR A 392 -4.56 12.68 -3.54
CA THR A 392 -4.84 11.25 -3.71
C THR A 392 -5.59 10.66 -2.51
N GLY A 393 -6.75 10.01 -2.75
CA GLY A 393 -7.58 9.41 -1.70
C GLY A 393 -8.24 10.44 -0.77
N LEU A 394 -8.30 11.72 -1.16
CA LEU A 394 -8.98 12.77 -0.42
C LEU A 394 -10.30 13.18 -1.08
N HIS A 395 -11.30 13.38 -0.23
CA HIS A 395 -12.49 14.08 -0.67
C HIS A 395 -12.17 15.58 -0.94
N PRO A 396 -12.79 16.25 -1.93
CA PRO A 396 -12.52 17.66 -2.24
C PRO A 396 -12.54 18.62 -1.03
N LYS A 397 -13.42 18.39 -0.05
CA LYS A 397 -13.44 19.16 1.21
C LYS A 397 -12.16 18.99 2.04
N ASP A 398 -11.60 17.79 2.07
CA ASP A 398 -10.36 17.53 2.82
C ASP A 398 -9.15 18.18 2.14
N THR A 399 -9.22 18.31 0.81
CA THR A 399 -8.20 18.93 -0.03
C THR A 399 -8.02 20.43 0.27
N ASP A 400 -9.10 21.14 0.58
CA ASP A 400 -9.06 22.56 0.93
C ASP A 400 -8.23 22.83 2.19
N HIS A 401 -8.42 22.02 3.21
CA HIS A 401 -7.63 22.14 4.45
C HIS A 401 -6.16 21.87 4.20
N LEU A 402 -5.85 20.83 3.42
CA LEU A 402 -4.48 20.47 3.04
C LEU A 402 -3.80 21.64 2.30
N PHE A 403 -4.50 22.23 1.34
CA PHE A 403 -3.94 23.28 0.49
C PHE A 403 -3.57 24.54 1.28
N THR A 404 -4.33 24.92 2.27
CA THR A 404 -4.02 26.03 3.19
C THR A 404 -2.63 25.87 3.84
N HIS A 405 -2.23 24.64 4.18
CA HIS A 405 -0.91 24.38 4.74
C HIS A 405 0.21 24.44 3.70
N ILE A 406 -0.09 24.07 2.46
CA ILE A 406 0.85 24.19 1.34
C ILE A 406 1.09 25.67 1.03
N GLU A 407 0.05 26.48 1.05
CA GLU A 407 0.17 27.94 0.94
C GLU A 407 1.03 28.52 2.05
N ALA A 408 0.85 28.07 3.29
CA ALA A 408 1.68 28.49 4.42
C ALA A 408 3.17 28.12 4.24
N LEU A 409 3.50 26.96 3.64
CA LEU A 409 4.89 26.62 3.28
C LEU A 409 5.47 27.59 2.26
N ARG A 410 4.72 27.95 1.22
CA ARG A 410 5.12 28.96 0.25
C ARG A 410 5.34 30.31 0.92
N ASP A 411 4.39 30.74 1.75
CA ASP A 411 4.41 32.05 2.43
C ASP A 411 5.56 32.16 3.43
N ALA A 412 6.03 31.03 3.96
CA ALA A 412 7.26 30.93 4.74
C ALA A 412 8.54 31.11 3.89
N GLY A 413 8.43 31.40 2.57
CA GLY A 413 9.55 31.68 1.69
C GLY A 413 10.14 30.46 0.98
N ASN A 414 9.43 29.35 0.93
CA ASN A 414 9.82 28.16 0.20
C ASN A 414 9.26 28.14 -1.23
N THR A 415 9.88 27.37 -2.11
CA THR A 415 9.33 27.02 -3.42
C THR A 415 8.64 25.68 -3.30
N VAL A 416 7.39 25.58 -3.73
CA VAL A 416 6.61 24.36 -3.61
C VAL A 416 6.24 23.85 -5.01
N ILE A 417 6.64 22.65 -5.33
CA ILE A 417 6.34 21.94 -6.57
C ILE A 417 5.33 20.84 -6.27
N LEU A 418 4.15 20.91 -6.87
CA LEU A 418 3.09 19.93 -6.77
C LEU A 418 2.96 19.17 -8.08
N VAL A 419 3.14 17.86 -8.06
CA VAL A 419 2.70 16.98 -9.15
C VAL A 419 1.26 16.61 -8.86
N GLU A 420 0.32 17.11 -9.67
CA GLU A 420 -1.11 16.99 -9.35
C GLU A 420 -1.97 16.67 -10.57
N HIS A 421 -3.07 15.99 -10.28
CA HIS A 421 -4.13 15.67 -11.23
C HIS A 421 -5.45 16.37 -10.91
N ASP A 422 -5.60 16.88 -9.69
CA ASP A 422 -6.76 17.66 -9.27
C ASP A 422 -6.66 19.08 -9.84
N MET A 423 -7.59 19.41 -10.73
CA MET A 423 -7.61 20.71 -11.42
C MET A 423 -7.98 21.86 -10.50
N GLU A 424 -8.71 21.62 -9.41
CA GLU A 424 -9.00 22.65 -8.39
C GLU A 424 -7.72 23.09 -7.67
N LEU A 425 -6.87 22.12 -7.32
CA LEU A 425 -5.56 22.43 -6.74
C LEU A 425 -4.63 23.12 -7.71
N VAL A 426 -4.59 22.63 -8.97
CA VAL A 426 -3.77 23.26 -10.02
C VAL A 426 -4.21 24.71 -10.28
N ARG A 427 -5.51 25.00 -10.20
CA ARG A 427 -6.06 26.37 -10.37
C ARG A 427 -5.60 27.32 -9.26
N ARG A 428 -5.34 26.82 -8.06
CA ARG A 428 -4.87 27.61 -6.91
C ARG A 428 -3.35 27.81 -6.89
N CYS A 429 -2.60 27.16 -7.80
CA CYS A 429 -1.18 27.39 -7.95
C CYS A 429 -0.89 28.77 -8.51
N ASP A 430 0.30 29.31 -8.23
CA ASP A 430 0.78 30.57 -8.80
C ASP A 430 1.28 30.37 -10.25
N TRP A 431 1.89 29.20 -10.50
CA TRP A 431 2.52 28.82 -11.76
C TRP A 431 2.14 27.41 -12.17
N VAL A 432 1.95 27.18 -13.45
CA VAL A 432 1.62 25.87 -14.02
C VAL A 432 2.66 25.45 -15.05
N VAL A 433 3.04 24.17 -14.99
CA VAL A 433 3.83 23.49 -16.01
C VAL A 433 3.01 22.31 -16.52
N GLU A 434 2.63 22.35 -17.78
CA GLU A 434 1.88 21.26 -18.42
C GLU A 434 2.80 20.42 -19.30
N LEU A 435 2.78 19.11 -19.06
CA LEU A 435 3.51 18.12 -19.85
C LEU A 435 2.54 17.23 -20.64
N GLY A 436 2.90 16.92 -21.89
CA GLY A 436 2.04 16.16 -22.78
C GLY A 436 2.71 15.88 -24.13
N PRO A 437 1.90 15.76 -25.21
CA PRO A 437 0.43 15.77 -25.23
C PRO A 437 -0.22 14.44 -24.78
N GLY A 438 0.54 13.37 -24.66
CA GLY A 438 0.08 12.04 -24.29
C GLY A 438 0.95 11.38 -23.23
N GLY A 439 0.75 10.08 -22.99
CA GLY A 439 1.58 9.30 -22.08
C GLY A 439 2.69 8.51 -22.81
N GLY A 440 3.71 8.07 -22.04
CA GLY A 440 4.82 7.25 -22.56
C GLY A 440 5.61 7.94 -23.67
N ALA A 441 5.83 7.25 -24.78
CA ALA A 441 6.59 7.78 -25.92
C ALA A 441 5.94 9.01 -26.60
N ARG A 442 4.63 9.23 -26.41
CA ARG A 442 3.91 10.39 -26.91
C ARG A 442 3.88 11.56 -25.93
N GLY A 443 4.47 11.38 -24.74
CA GLY A 443 4.59 12.37 -23.69
C GLY A 443 5.94 13.09 -23.70
N GLY A 444 6.29 13.64 -22.56
CA GLY A 444 7.61 14.22 -22.30
C GLY A 444 7.88 15.57 -22.96
N GLN A 445 6.87 16.23 -23.55
CA GLN A 445 7.01 17.55 -24.14
C GLN A 445 6.45 18.62 -23.21
N LEU A 446 7.11 19.77 -23.17
CA LEU A 446 6.59 20.94 -22.49
C LEU A 446 5.49 21.58 -23.34
N MET A 447 4.25 21.51 -22.87
CA MET A 447 3.08 22.09 -23.55
C MET A 447 2.86 23.55 -23.14
N PHE A 448 3.05 23.85 -21.86
CA PHE A 448 2.89 25.19 -21.29
C PHE A 448 3.77 25.35 -20.05
N SER A 449 4.25 26.56 -19.80
CA SER A 449 4.88 26.98 -18.55
C SER A 449 4.65 28.48 -18.35
N GLY A 450 3.85 28.83 -17.34
CA GLY A 450 3.48 30.23 -17.08
C GLY A 450 2.53 30.36 -15.89
N PRO A 451 2.13 31.58 -15.55
CA PRO A 451 1.10 31.83 -14.55
C PRO A 451 -0.21 31.11 -14.86
N VAL A 452 -0.92 30.65 -13.82
CA VAL A 452 -2.21 29.98 -13.98
C VAL A 452 -3.21 30.77 -14.84
N ALA A 453 -3.24 32.09 -14.65
CA ALA A 453 -4.14 32.96 -15.43
C ALA A 453 -3.94 32.83 -16.95
N GLU A 454 -2.69 32.67 -17.41
CA GLU A 454 -2.37 32.49 -18.84
C GLU A 454 -2.69 31.04 -19.30
N ALA A 455 -2.60 30.04 -18.39
CA ALA A 455 -2.97 28.67 -18.70
C ALA A 455 -4.46 28.55 -19.06
N LEU A 456 -5.32 29.37 -18.46
CA LEU A 456 -6.76 29.38 -18.70
C LEU A 456 -7.12 29.78 -20.15
N ASP A 457 -6.28 30.55 -20.83
CA ASP A 457 -6.50 30.96 -22.23
C ASP A 457 -6.05 29.88 -23.25
N GLY A 458 -5.42 28.79 -22.76
CA GLY A 458 -4.90 27.71 -23.59
C GLY A 458 -5.99 26.82 -24.21
N GLN A 459 -5.58 26.01 -25.20
CA GLN A 459 -6.44 25.04 -25.90
C GLN A 459 -6.16 23.58 -25.48
N SER A 460 -5.27 23.38 -24.53
CA SER A 460 -4.91 22.04 -24.08
C SER A 460 -6.05 21.37 -23.30
N SER A 461 -5.98 20.03 -23.11
CA SER A 461 -6.95 19.29 -22.30
C SER A 461 -6.96 19.79 -20.85
N THR A 462 -5.83 20.20 -20.32
CA THR A 462 -5.71 20.79 -18.99
C THR A 462 -6.37 22.17 -18.94
N ALA A 463 -6.15 23.03 -19.93
CA ALA A 463 -6.76 24.36 -19.99
C ALA A 463 -8.31 24.28 -20.03
N VAL A 464 -8.87 23.37 -20.83
CA VAL A 464 -10.32 23.12 -20.90
C VAL A 464 -10.84 22.72 -19.52
N ARG A 465 -10.13 21.87 -18.79
CA ARG A 465 -10.52 21.42 -17.45
C ARG A 465 -10.35 22.51 -16.39
N LEU A 466 -9.31 23.31 -16.50
CA LEU A 466 -9.12 24.48 -15.62
C LEU A 466 -10.26 25.49 -15.75
N ARG A 467 -10.91 25.59 -16.91
CA ARG A 467 -12.12 26.42 -17.10
C ARG A 467 -13.42 25.79 -16.60
N ASN A 468 -13.39 24.58 -16.05
CA ASN A 468 -14.59 23.80 -15.70
C ASN A 468 -15.54 23.55 -16.89
N GLU A 469 -15.06 23.63 -18.11
CA GLU A 469 -15.81 23.26 -19.31
C GLU A 469 -15.91 21.74 -19.41
N ALA A 470 -16.66 21.13 -18.48
CA ALA A 470 -16.95 19.71 -18.57
C ALA A 470 -17.93 19.47 -19.70
N PRO A 471 -17.67 18.58 -20.67
CA PRO A 471 -18.72 18.14 -21.58
C PRO A 471 -19.85 17.54 -20.76
N SER A 472 -21.07 18.07 -20.93
CA SER A 472 -22.29 17.46 -20.40
C SER A 472 -22.53 16.15 -21.15
N GLU A 473 -22.08 15.02 -20.59
CA GLU A 473 -22.64 13.75 -21.07
C GLU A 473 -24.07 13.65 -20.56
N PRO A 474 -25.01 13.22 -21.40
CA PRO A 474 -26.38 13.05 -20.96
C PRO A 474 -26.40 11.98 -19.88
N TRP A 475 -27.05 12.29 -18.78
CA TRP A 475 -27.41 11.31 -17.75
C TRP A 475 -28.21 10.19 -18.39
N ARG A 476 -27.93 8.95 -18.03
CA ARG A 476 -28.83 7.87 -18.33
C ARG A 476 -30.11 8.11 -17.53
N ASP A 477 -31.28 8.07 -18.20
CA ASP A 477 -32.53 7.90 -17.49
C ASP A 477 -32.42 6.68 -16.56
N PRO A 478 -33.03 6.73 -15.37
CA PRO A 478 -33.06 5.57 -14.47
C PRO A 478 -33.52 4.36 -15.25
N GLN A 479 -32.61 3.43 -15.58
CA GLN A 479 -32.99 2.21 -16.25
C GLN A 479 -33.73 1.31 -15.25
N GLU A 480 -34.61 0.47 -15.73
CA GLU A 480 -35.15 -0.63 -14.96
C GLU A 480 -33.97 -1.54 -14.61
N PHE A 481 -33.51 -1.46 -13.38
CA PHE A 481 -32.47 -2.34 -12.87
C PHE A 481 -32.97 -3.77 -12.75
N GLY A 482 -32.09 -4.76 -12.94
CA GLY A 482 -32.41 -6.18 -12.82
C GLY A 482 -32.83 -6.64 -11.41
N GLY A 483 -32.84 -5.72 -10.45
CA GLY A 483 -33.14 -5.94 -9.05
C GLY A 483 -32.25 -5.12 -8.12
N TRP A 484 -32.34 -5.39 -6.83
CA TRP A 484 -31.54 -4.73 -5.80
C TRP A 484 -30.81 -5.76 -4.92
N ALA A 485 -29.55 -5.54 -4.72
CA ALA A 485 -28.79 -6.21 -3.68
C ALA A 485 -28.91 -5.39 -2.39
N ARG A 486 -29.16 -6.07 -1.27
CA ARG A 486 -29.29 -5.43 0.03
C ARG A 486 -28.48 -6.19 1.08
N CYS A 487 -27.61 -5.47 1.78
CA CYS A 487 -26.81 -5.97 2.88
C CYS A 487 -27.23 -5.25 4.16
N THR A 488 -27.50 -5.98 5.24
CA THR A 488 -27.96 -5.44 6.54
C THR A 488 -27.06 -5.93 7.66
N GLY A 489 -26.92 -5.13 8.73
CA GLY A 489 -26.14 -5.51 9.89
C GLY A 489 -24.61 -5.48 9.66
N LEU A 490 -24.15 -4.65 8.73
CA LEU A 490 -22.71 -4.53 8.47
C LEU A 490 -22.00 -3.87 9.65
N SER A 491 -21.20 -4.64 10.37
CA SER A 491 -20.43 -4.17 11.53
C SER A 491 -18.96 -4.51 11.34
N ALA A 492 -18.16 -3.50 11.03
CA ALA A 492 -16.72 -3.63 10.81
C ALA A 492 -16.03 -2.27 11.00
N ASN A 493 -14.96 -2.22 11.78
CA ASN A 493 -14.25 -0.99 12.11
C ASN A 493 -15.17 0.10 12.68
N ASN A 494 -15.45 1.16 11.92
CA ASN A 494 -16.39 2.23 12.29
C ASN A 494 -17.82 2.02 11.80
N LEU A 495 -18.13 0.88 11.16
CA LEU A 495 -19.49 0.53 10.79
C LEU A 495 -20.20 -0.10 11.98
N ASP A 496 -21.43 0.32 12.27
CA ASP A 496 -22.27 -0.20 13.36
C ASP A 496 -23.67 -0.52 12.82
N GLY A 497 -23.89 -1.78 12.44
CA GLY A 497 -25.16 -2.26 11.95
C GLY A 497 -25.65 -1.63 10.63
N LEU A 498 -24.73 -1.14 9.78
CA LEU A 498 -25.06 -0.42 8.55
C LEU A 498 -25.92 -1.26 7.61
N THR A 499 -26.94 -0.65 7.01
CA THR A 499 -27.71 -1.22 5.90
C THR A 499 -27.36 -0.51 4.60
N LEU A 500 -26.99 -1.29 3.58
CA LEU A 500 -26.60 -0.81 2.25
C LEU A 500 -27.50 -1.47 1.20
N SER A 501 -27.94 -0.68 0.19
CA SER A 501 -28.66 -1.21 -0.98
C SER A 501 -28.05 -0.64 -2.26
N PHE A 502 -27.89 -1.48 -3.30
CA PHE A 502 -27.41 -1.05 -4.60
C PHE A 502 -28.08 -1.82 -5.75
N PRO A 503 -28.24 -1.21 -6.94
CA PRO A 503 -28.90 -1.84 -8.06
C PRO A 503 -28.02 -2.93 -8.70
N ILE A 504 -28.65 -4.05 -9.08
CA ILE A 504 -28.03 -5.12 -9.85
C ILE A 504 -28.05 -4.73 -11.33
N GLY A 505 -26.93 -4.87 -12.01
CA GLY A 505 -26.75 -4.43 -13.41
C GLY A 505 -26.54 -2.93 -13.52
N GLY A 506 -26.02 -2.28 -12.48
CA GLY A 506 -25.72 -0.86 -12.43
C GLY A 506 -24.29 -0.56 -11.95
N LEU A 507 -23.85 0.68 -12.17
CA LEU A 507 -22.65 1.26 -11.60
C LEU A 507 -23.01 2.06 -10.34
N THR A 508 -22.59 1.57 -9.19
CA THR A 508 -22.80 2.25 -7.90
C THR A 508 -21.48 2.82 -7.40
N THR A 509 -21.50 4.10 -7.02
CA THR A 509 -20.32 4.77 -6.41
C THR A 509 -20.59 5.11 -4.94
N LEU A 510 -19.71 4.65 -4.06
CA LEU A 510 -19.64 5.09 -2.67
C LEU A 510 -18.69 6.29 -2.60
N THR A 511 -19.21 7.41 -2.11
CA THR A 511 -18.43 8.65 -1.87
C THR A 511 -18.42 8.99 -0.39
N GLY A 512 -17.84 10.11 -0.03
CA GLY A 512 -17.82 10.63 1.34
C GLY A 512 -16.41 10.96 1.80
N VAL A 513 -16.30 11.64 2.94
CA VAL A 513 -15.02 12.07 3.50
C VAL A 513 -14.04 10.91 3.71
N SER A 514 -12.75 11.21 3.73
CA SER A 514 -11.71 10.20 4.00
C SER A 514 -11.89 9.65 5.42
N GLY A 515 -11.82 8.32 5.58
CA GLY A 515 -12.08 7.67 6.88
C GLY A 515 -13.55 7.42 7.22
N ALA A 516 -14.50 7.72 6.32
CA ALA A 516 -15.93 7.48 6.56
C ALA A 516 -16.35 5.99 6.54
N GLY A 517 -15.45 5.05 6.23
CA GLY A 517 -15.73 3.61 6.27
C GLY A 517 -16.00 2.95 4.92
N LYS A 518 -15.81 3.63 3.79
CA LYS A 518 -16.08 3.13 2.43
C LYS A 518 -15.40 1.79 2.13
N SER A 519 -14.11 1.67 2.37
CA SER A 519 -13.35 0.43 2.14
C SER A 519 -13.81 -0.72 3.06
N SER A 520 -14.31 -0.40 4.27
CA SER A 520 -14.90 -1.39 5.17
C SER A 520 -16.21 -1.94 4.60
N VAL A 521 -17.06 -1.08 4.02
CA VAL A 521 -18.28 -1.50 3.30
C VAL A 521 -17.95 -2.42 2.14
N LEU A 522 -17.00 -2.04 1.27
CA LEU A 522 -16.61 -2.86 0.12
C LEU A 522 -16.13 -4.26 0.54
N ARG A 523 -15.28 -4.33 1.58
CA ARG A 523 -14.79 -5.61 2.12
C ARG A 523 -15.91 -6.47 2.70
N SER A 524 -16.84 -5.88 3.42
CA SER A 524 -18.00 -6.58 3.98
C SER A 524 -18.90 -7.14 2.88
N VAL A 525 -19.22 -6.37 1.85
CA VAL A 525 -20.02 -6.82 0.69
C VAL A 525 -19.31 -7.95 -0.05
N ALA A 526 -17.99 -7.84 -0.29
CA ALA A 526 -17.21 -8.89 -0.93
C ALA A 526 -17.24 -10.22 -0.14
N THR A 527 -17.18 -10.14 1.18
CA THR A 527 -17.24 -11.30 2.07
C THR A 527 -18.63 -11.94 2.03
N LEU A 528 -19.70 -11.15 2.11
CA LEU A 528 -21.06 -11.63 2.04
C LEU A 528 -21.39 -12.27 0.69
N ALA A 529 -20.94 -11.69 -0.41
CA ALA A 529 -21.16 -12.25 -1.73
C ALA A 529 -20.48 -13.62 -1.91
N ARG A 530 -19.27 -13.79 -1.38
CA ARG A 530 -18.61 -15.11 -1.33
C ARG A 530 -19.37 -16.10 -0.47
N SER A 531 -19.90 -15.67 0.68
CA SER A 531 -20.74 -16.51 1.54
C SER A 531 -22.07 -16.88 0.89
N ALA A 532 -22.61 -16.06 -0.01
CA ALA A 532 -23.79 -16.34 -0.81
C ALA A 532 -23.55 -17.31 -1.99
N GLY A 533 -22.31 -17.74 -2.22
CA GLY A 533 -21.95 -18.73 -3.23
C GLY A 533 -21.18 -18.20 -4.43
N ALA A 534 -20.91 -16.90 -4.51
CA ALA A 534 -20.12 -16.34 -5.61
C ALA A 534 -18.65 -16.79 -5.53
N SER A 535 -18.13 -17.34 -6.62
CA SER A 535 -16.73 -17.77 -6.70
C SER A 535 -15.78 -16.58 -6.73
N PRO A 536 -14.64 -16.62 -6.02
CA PRO A 536 -13.60 -15.62 -6.22
C PRO A 536 -12.99 -15.75 -7.62
N PHE A 537 -12.42 -14.66 -8.12
CA PHE A 537 -11.66 -14.71 -9.38
C PHE A 537 -10.31 -15.41 -9.14
N ASP A 538 -10.17 -16.63 -9.69
CA ASP A 538 -8.90 -17.34 -9.79
C ASP A 538 -8.20 -16.97 -11.10
N GLY A 539 -7.38 -15.90 -11.08
CA GLY A 539 -6.31 -15.75 -12.08
C GLY A 539 -5.22 -16.78 -11.77
N ASP A 540 -4.40 -17.15 -12.77
CA ASP A 540 -3.34 -18.17 -12.69
C ASP A 540 -2.24 -17.95 -11.63
N GLU A 541 -2.37 -16.95 -10.74
CA GLU A 541 -1.63 -16.81 -9.51
C GLU A 541 -2.62 -16.99 -8.35
N GLU A 542 -2.25 -17.81 -7.36
CA GLU A 542 -3.00 -18.06 -6.13
C GLU A 542 -3.71 -16.79 -5.65
N PRO A 543 -5.02 -16.87 -5.33
CA PRO A 543 -5.71 -15.72 -4.79
C PRO A 543 -4.90 -15.27 -3.58
N GLN A 544 -4.30 -14.08 -3.68
CA GLN A 544 -3.85 -13.41 -2.47
C GLN A 544 -5.12 -13.20 -1.67
N THR A 545 -5.41 -14.15 -0.78
CA THR A 545 -6.38 -13.96 0.27
C THR A 545 -6.10 -12.58 0.82
N ILE A 546 -7.12 -11.72 0.81
CA ILE A 546 -7.08 -10.47 1.58
C ILE A 546 -6.42 -10.86 2.88
N PRO A 547 -5.23 -10.32 3.24
CA PRO A 547 -4.56 -10.74 4.45
C PRO A 547 -5.59 -10.66 5.55
N ARG A 548 -5.88 -11.79 6.21
CA ARG A 548 -6.67 -11.76 7.42
C ARG A 548 -5.94 -10.77 8.29
N SER A 549 -6.56 -9.63 8.52
CA SER A 549 -5.97 -8.54 9.27
C SER A 549 -5.37 -9.11 10.54
N SER A 550 -4.07 -8.93 10.68
CA SER A 550 -3.38 -9.22 11.92
C SER A 550 -4.11 -8.47 13.04
N SER A 551 -4.70 -9.22 13.97
CA SER A 551 -5.15 -8.81 15.31
C SER A 551 -5.55 -7.33 15.44
N GLY A 552 -6.84 -7.05 15.40
CA GLY A 552 -7.41 -5.76 15.80
C GLY A 552 -8.62 -5.27 15.02
N GLU A 553 -8.90 -5.79 13.84
CA GLU A 553 -10.10 -5.39 13.09
C GLU A 553 -11.31 -6.17 13.60
N ARG A 554 -12.30 -5.46 14.13
CA ARG A 554 -13.63 -6.02 14.41
C ARG A 554 -14.29 -6.32 13.07
N ASN A 555 -14.38 -7.58 12.71
CA ASN A 555 -15.14 -8.07 11.57
C ASN A 555 -16.23 -8.98 12.12
N ASP A 556 -17.26 -8.38 12.73
CA ASP A 556 -18.38 -9.11 13.31
C ASP A 556 -19.51 -9.17 12.27
N LEU A 557 -19.30 -9.99 11.23
CA LEU A 557 -20.32 -10.27 10.20
C LEU A 557 -21.25 -11.42 10.60
N ALA A 558 -21.20 -11.89 11.85
CA ALA A 558 -22.03 -13.00 12.31
C ALA A 558 -23.54 -12.67 12.26
N GLU A 559 -23.92 -11.41 12.40
CA GLU A 559 -25.30 -10.92 12.32
C GLU A 559 -25.63 -10.27 10.96
N ALA A 560 -24.69 -10.20 10.03
CA ALA A 560 -24.89 -9.59 8.74
C ALA A 560 -25.70 -10.52 7.80
N HIS A 561 -26.72 -9.96 7.15
CA HIS A 561 -27.53 -10.67 6.17
C HIS A 561 -27.49 -9.97 4.81
N ALA A 562 -27.49 -10.76 3.74
CA ALA A 562 -27.54 -10.24 2.40
C ALA A 562 -28.67 -10.91 1.61
N THR A 563 -29.32 -10.12 0.75
CA THR A 563 -30.29 -10.58 -0.24
C THR A 563 -29.93 -10.00 -1.60
N GLY A 564 -30.17 -10.75 -2.67
CA GLY A 564 -29.83 -10.34 -4.03
C GLY A 564 -28.34 -10.54 -4.41
N LEU A 565 -27.48 -10.98 -3.50
CA LEU A 565 -26.09 -11.34 -3.81
C LEU A 565 -25.97 -12.75 -4.42
N GLU A 566 -26.96 -13.58 -4.24
CA GLU A 566 -27.06 -14.93 -4.79
C GLU A 566 -27.17 -14.98 -6.32
N VAL A 567 -27.43 -13.85 -6.97
CA VAL A 567 -27.47 -13.75 -8.43
C VAL A 567 -26.10 -13.72 -9.09
N PHE A 568 -25.05 -13.45 -8.30
CA PHE A 568 -23.68 -13.34 -8.81
C PHE A 568 -22.99 -14.69 -8.79
N ASP A 569 -22.54 -15.14 -9.96
CA ASP A 569 -21.71 -16.33 -10.10
C ASP A 569 -20.28 -16.06 -9.60
N ARG A 570 -19.86 -14.79 -9.65
CA ARG A 570 -18.47 -14.40 -9.42
C ARG A 570 -18.34 -13.05 -8.72
N VAL A 571 -17.39 -12.97 -7.80
CA VAL A 571 -16.97 -11.70 -7.16
C VAL A 571 -15.53 -11.39 -7.53
N VAL A 572 -15.33 -10.20 -8.08
CA VAL A 572 -14.03 -9.64 -8.46
C VAL A 572 -13.76 -8.45 -7.55
N SER A 573 -12.91 -8.61 -6.56
CA SER A 573 -12.55 -7.51 -5.65
C SER A 573 -11.09 -7.11 -5.82
N PHE A 574 -10.84 -5.82 -6.00
CA PHE A 574 -9.50 -5.23 -6.04
C PHE A 574 -9.36 -4.19 -4.93
N ASP A 575 -8.31 -4.36 -4.16
CA ASP A 575 -7.81 -3.38 -3.21
C ASP A 575 -6.63 -2.60 -3.82
N GLN A 576 -6.11 -1.64 -3.06
CA GLN A 576 -4.94 -0.83 -3.47
C GLN A 576 -3.60 -1.59 -3.36
N SER A 577 -3.60 -2.90 -3.11
CA SER A 577 -2.36 -3.66 -2.98
C SER A 577 -1.57 -3.68 -4.29
N THR A 578 -0.25 -3.68 -4.19
CA THR A 578 0.64 -3.72 -5.36
C THR A 578 0.59 -5.07 -6.07
N ILE A 579 0.66 -5.06 -7.41
CA ILE A 579 0.79 -6.28 -8.21
C ILE A 579 2.23 -6.78 -8.07
N GLY A 580 2.42 -7.95 -7.44
CA GLY A 580 3.71 -8.63 -7.34
C GLY A 580 4.76 -7.84 -6.52
N ARG A 581 5.27 -8.43 -5.46
CA ARG A 581 6.30 -7.82 -4.60
C ARG A 581 7.72 -7.97 -5.18
N SER A 582 7.87 -8.66 -6.30
CA SER A 582 9.19 -8.93 -6.89
C SER A 582 9.54 -7.92 -7.97
N PRO A 583 10.72 -7.28 -7.92
CA PRO A 583 11.20 -6.43 -9.01
C PRO A 583 11.41 -7.21 -10.33
N ARG A 584 11.30 -8.52 -10.31
CA ARG A 584 11.36 -9.42 -11.46
C ARG A 584 10.00 -9.68 -12.12
N SER A 585 8.90 -9.23 -11.53
CA SER A 585 7.58 -9.27 -12.15
C SER A 585 7.45 -8.09 -13.10
N VAL A 586 7.27 -8.34 -14.39
CA VAL A 586 7.05 -7.31 -15.41
C VAL A 586 5.67 -7.47 -16.03
N ILE A 587 5.13 -6.36 -16.57
CA ILE A 587 3.78 -6.30 -17.17
C ILE A 587 3.59 -7.41 -18.22
N GLY A 588 4.54 -7.58 -19.11
CA GLY A 588 4.46 -8.61 -20.16
C GLY A 588 4.39 -10.04 -19.63
N THR A 589 5.02 -10.33 -18.48
CA THR A 589 4.94 -11.63 -17.81
C THR A 589 3.62 -11.80 -17.09
N TYR A 590 3.17 -10.80 -16.34
CA TYR A 590 1.90 -10.82 -15.63
C TYR A 590 0.70 -11.08 -16.56
N LEU A 591 0.74 -10.54 -17.77
CA LEU A 591 -0.29 -10.73 -18.78
C LEU A 591 -0.11 -12.01 -19.62
N GLY A 592 0.93 -12.81 -19.40
CA GLY A 592 1.23 -14.01 -20.21
C GLY A 592 1.64 -13.72 -21.66
N ILE A 593 1.86 -12.44 -22.01
CA ILE A 593 2.29 -12.01 -23.35
C ILE A 593 3.73 -12.43 -23.57
N PHE A 594 4.58 -12.25 -22.58
CA PHE A 594 6.01 -12.49 -22.69
C PHE A 594 6.36 -13.97 -22.93
N ASP A 595 5.56 -14.90 -22.43
CA ASP A 595 5.75 -16.34 -22.66
C ASP A 595 5.56 -16.72 -24.13
N LYS A 596 4.59 -16.11 -24.80
CA LYS A 596 4.37 -16.29 -26.23
C LYS A 596 5.50 -15.65 -27.05
N ILE A 597 5.98 -14.48 -26.63
CA ILE A 597 7.12 -13.81 -27.28
C ILE A 597 8.38 -14.66 -27.15
N ARG A 598 8.71 -15.15 -25.95
CA ARG A 598 9.86 -16.05 -25.72
C ARG A 598 9.79 -17.30 -26.61
N SER A 599 8.62 -17.86 -26.74
CA SER A 599 8.38 -19.02 -27.61
C SER A 599 8.59 -18.69 -29.09
N LEU A 600 8.28 -17.45 -29.50
CA LEU A 600 8.53 -16.96 -30.86
C LEU A 600 10.03 -16.84 -31.15
N PHE A 601 10.81 -16.23 -30.24
CA PHE A 601 12.26 -16.11 -30.35
C PHE A 601 12.94 -17.47 -30.42
N ALA A 602 12.52 -18.45 -29.63
CA ALA A 602 13.06 -19.82 -29.65
C ALA A 602 12.81 -20.58 -30.99
N LYS A 603 11.86 -20.10 -31.79
CA LYS A 603 11.55 -20.70 -33.11
C LYS A 603 12.37 -20.13 -34.26
N THR A 604 13.17 -19.12 -34.08
CA THR A 604 14.06 -18.55 -35.10
C THR A 604 15.14 -19.53 -35.48
N ASP A 605 15.65 -19.44 -36.71
CA ASP A 605 16.68 -20.38 -37.23
C ASP A 605 17.98 -20.27 -36.42
N LEU A 606 18.40 -19.08 -36.04
CA LEU A 606 19.57 -18.86 -35.22
C LEU A 606 19.42 -19.48 -33.81
N ALA A 607 18.25 -19.30 -33.17
CA ALA A 607 18.00 -19.90 -31.85
C ALA A 607 18.01 -21.44 -31.94
N ARG A 608 17.39 -22.02 -32.97
CA ARG A 608 17.38 -23.46 -33.19
C ARG A 608 18.77 -24.03 -33.44
N SER A 609 19.59 -23.34 -34.25
CA SER A 609 20.96 -23.76 -34.53
C SER A 609 21.85 -23.79 -33.29
N ARG A 610 21.57 -22.93 -32.31
CA ARG A 610 22.28 -22.85 -31.01
C ARG A 610 21.65 -23.70 -29.91
N GLY A 611 20.55 -24.40 -30.21
CA GLY A 611 19.83 -25.17 -29.20
C GLY A 611 19.16 -24.31 -28.12
N PHE A 612 18.82 -23.05 -28.42
CA PHE A 612 18.18 -22.13 -27.50
C PHE A 612 16.69 -22.46 -27.35
N THR A 613 16.23 -22.58 -26.14
CA THR A 613 14.82 -22.78 -25.79
C THR A 613 14.20 -21.48 -25.29
N ALA A 614 12.89 -21.46 -25.08
CA ALA A 614 12.21 -20.28 -24.54
C ALA A 614 12.79 -19.79 -23.19
N SER A 615 13.43 -20.68 -22.43
CA SER A 615 14.11 -20.31 -21.16
C SER A 615 15.35 -19.44 -21.38
N GLN A 616 16.02 -19.51 -22.56
CA GLN A 616 17.13 -18.62 -22.90
C GLN A 616 16.71 -17.15 -22.96
N PHE A 617 15.49 -16.90 -23.39
CA PHE A 617 14.91 -15.56 -23.55
C PHE A 617 14.16 -15.08 -22.30
N SER A 618 14.44 -15.69 -21.13
CA SER A 618 13.89 -15.28 -19.84
C SER A 618 14.97 -14.65 -18.97
N PHE A 619 14.76 -13.42 -18.54
CA PHE A 619 15.67 -12.75 -17.59
C PHE A 619 15.55 -13.32 -16.14
N ASN A 620 14.59 -14.22 -15.88
CA ASN A 620 14.43 -14.91 -14.60
C ASN A 620 15.23 -16.22 -14.51
N THR A 621 15.76 -16.73 -15.62
CA THR A 621 16.53 -17.98 -15.69
C THR A 621 18.01 -17.71 -15.88
N ALA A 622 18.87 -18.53 -15.30
CA ALA A 622 20.32 -18.35 -15.36
C ALA A 622 20.93 -18.49 -16.77
N ARG A 623 20.19 -19.09 -17.74
CA ARG A 623 20.74 -19.44 -19.06
C ARG A 623 21.02 -18.25 -19.95
N GLY A 624 20.10 -17.28 -20.02
CA GLY A 624 20.23 -16.14 -20.95
C GLY A 624 20.32 -14.78 -20.28
N ARG A 625 20.17 -14.71 -18.97
CA ARG A 625 20.26 -13.45 -18.21
C ARG A 625 21.70 -12.97 -18.02
N CYS A 626 21.90 -11.68 -17.94
CA CYS A 626 23.18 -11.10 -17.53
C CYS A 626 23.59 -11.62 -16.13
N PRO A 627 24.81 -12.20 -15.99
CA PRO A 627 25.23 -12.79 -14.72
C PRO A 627 25.45 -11.75 -13.61
N ARG A 628 25.82 -10.52 -13.96
CA ARG A 628 26.15 -9.47 -13.00
C ARG A 628 24.92 -8.88 -12.31
N CYS A 629 23.88 -8.52 -13.06
CA CYS A 629 22.64 -7.98 -12.50
C CYS A 629 21.55 -9.05 -12.34
N GLU A 630 21.85 -10.29 -12.63
CA GLU A 630 20.93 -11.41 -12.58
C GLU A 630 19.61 -11.16 -13.33
N GLY A 631 19.67 -10.43 -14.44
CA GLY A 631 18.50 -10.12 -15.27
C GLY A 631 17.70 -8.89 -14.83
N LEU A 632 18.10 -8.18 -13.78
CA LEU A 632 17.41 -6.96 -13.34
C LEU A 632 17.69 -5.76 -14.25
N GLY A 633 18.84 -5.73 -14.95
CA GLY A 633 19.29 -4.57 -15.72
C GLY A 633 19.89 -3.44 -14.87
N ILE A 634 19.65 -3.48 -13.56
CA ILE A 634 20.14 -2.51 -12.57
C ILE A 634 20.91 -3.23 -11.47
N ILE A 635 21.81 -2.52 -10.80
CA ILE A 635 22.49 -2.97 -9.58
C ILE A 635 22.00 -2.06 -8.45
N THR A 636 21.44 -2.67 -7.40
CA THR A 636 21.02 -1.96 -6.19
C THR A 636 22.13 -2.03 -5.14
N ILE A 637 22.46 -0.90 -4.58
CA ILE A 637 23.41 -0.78 -3.47
C ILE A 637 22.60 -0.43 -2.23
N ASP A 638 22.49 -1.38 -1.32
CA ASP A 638 21.84 -1.15 -0.03
C ASP A 638 22.76 -0.35 0.89
N LEU A 639 22.28 0.82 1.29
CA LEU A 639 22.98 1.70 2.22
C LEU A 639 22.31 1.56 3.59
N VAL A 640 23.07 1.10 4.58
CA VAL A 640 22.57 0.70 5.93
C VAL A 640 21.71 1.77 6.64
N HIS A 641 21.84 3.05 6.27
CA HIS A 641 21.11 4.17 6.91
C HIS A 641 20.53 5.20 5.92
N LEU A 642 20.52 4.88 4.61
CA LEU A 642 20.05 5.78 3.56
C LEU A 642 19.18 5.00 2.56
N PRO A 643 18.30 5.64 1.80
CA PRO A 643 17.57 4.96 0.74
C PRO A 643 18.49 4.22 -0.21
N ALA A 644 18.15 2.98 -0.55
CA ALA A 644 18.90 2.18 -1.50
C ALA A 644 19.09 2.96 -2.82
N SER A 645 20.33 3.00 -3.32
CA SER A 645 20.65 3.61 -4.61
C SER A 645 20.74 2.53 -5.68
N SER A 646 20.12 2.77 -6.83
CA SER A 646 20.19 1.85 -7.97
C SER A 646 20.86 2.53 -9.16
N GLY A 647 21.67 1.78 -9.89
CA GLY A 647 22.32 2.24 -11.10
C GLY A 647 22.21 1.20 -12.22
N THR A 648 22.33 1.64 -13.47
CA THR A 648 22.34 0.76 -14.64
C THR A 648 23.49 -0.25 -14.55
N CYS A 649 23.24 -1.51 -14.84
CA CYS A 649 24.28 -2.54 -14.84
C CYS A 649 25.36 -2.23 -15.90
N PRO A 650 26.62 -2.09 -15.51
CA PRO A 650 27.69 -1.72 -16.46
C PRO A 650 28.07 -2.83 -17.44
N GLU A 651 27.65 -4.06 -17.19
CA GLU A 651 27.96 -5.20 -18.08
C GLU A 651 26.94 -5.33 -19.21
N CYS A 652 25.66 -5.26 -18.91
CA CYS A 652 24.59 -5.38 -19.92
C CYS A 652 23.98 -4.03 -20.29
N GLU A 653 24.42 -2.93 -19.72
CA GLU A 653 23.92 -1.56 -20.00
C GLU A 653 22.38 -1.45 -19.92
N GLY A 654 21.77 -2.17 -18.95
CA GLY A 654 20.30 -2.21 -18.78
C GLY A 654 19.61 -3.27 -19.64
N ARG A 655 20.25 -3.91 -20.58
CA ARG A 655 19.66 -4.88 -21.54
C ARG A 655 19.22 -6.20 -20.93
N ARG A 656 19.59 -6.51 -19.69
CA ARG A 656 19.17 -7.69 -18.89
C ARG A 656 19.69 -9.04 -19.34
N PHE A 657 20.15 -9.21 -20.58
CA PHE A 657 20.54 -10.47 -21.19
C PHE A 657 22.02 -10.50 -21.55
N THR A 658 22.54 -11.72 -21.83
CA THR A 658 23.88 -11.92 -22.39
C THR A 658 23.89 -11.52 -23.86
N GLU A 659 25.08 -11.14 -24.38
CA GLU A 659 25.27 -10.78 -25.79
C GLU A 659 24.80 -11.90 -26.73
N GLU A 660 25.13 -13.17 -26.42
CA GLU A 660 24.68 -14.31 -27.21
C GLU A 660 23.16 -14.42 -27.37
N THR A 661 22.41 -14.05 -26.32
CA THR A 661 20.94 -14.03 -26.36
C THR A 661 20.44 -12.86 -27.19
N LEU A 662 21.13 -11.73 -27.16
CA LEU A 662 20.78 -10.51 -27.89
C LEU A 662 21.08 -10.59 -29.40
N GLU A 663 21.94 -11.52 -29.86
CA GLU A 663 22.14 -11.76 -31.29
C GLU A 663 20.90 -12.32 -32.00
N VAL A 664 19.99 -12.94 -31.24
CA VAL A 664 18.73 -13.45 -31.79
C VAL A 664 17.71 -12.33 -31.91
N THR A 665 17.20 -12.10 -33.13
CA THR A 665 16.22 -11.06 -33.41
C THR A 665 14.94 -11.62 -34.02
N VAL A 666 13.84 -10.91 -33.79
CA VAL A 666 12.53 -11.09 -34.46
C VAL A 666 12.08 -9.71 -34.92
N GLU A 667 11.78 -9.55 -36.21
CA GLU A 667 11.47 -8.25 -36.82
C GLU A 667 12.56 -7.19 -36.50
N GLU A 668 13.83 -7.59 -36.62
CA GLU A 668 15.00 -6.77 -36.30
C GLU A 668 15.12 -6.33 -34.83
N LEU A 669 14.20 -6.76 -33.94
CA LEU A 669 14.20 -6.45 -32.52
C LEU A 669 14.85 -7.59 -31.71
N THR A 670 15.73 -7.24 -30.79
CA THR A 670 16.23 -8.18 -29.76
C THR A 670 15.16 -8.38 -28.68
N ILE A 671 15.33 -9.42 -27.86
CA ILE A 671 14.39 -9.65 -26.73
C ILE A 671 14.40 -8.48 -25.72
N SER A 672 15.52 -7.77 -25.62
CA SER A 672 15.63 -6.56 -24.78
C SER A 672 14.85 -5.39 -25.39
N ASP A 673 14.93 -5.20 -26.72
CA ASP A 673 14.17 -4.15 -27.41
C ASP A 673 12.67 -4.37 -27.24
N VAL A 674 12.21 -5.62 -27.30
CA VAL A 674 10.80 -5.98 -27.10
C VAL A 674 10.33 -5.63 -25.69
N LEU A 675 11.17 -5.81 -24.66
CA LEU A 675 10.83 -5.39 -23.30
C LEU A 675 10.68 -3.86 -23.17
N ASN A 676 11.38 -3.11 -24.00
CA ASN A 676 11.34 -1.65 -24.06
C ASN A 676 10.24 -1.09 -24.97
N LEU A 677 9.47 -1.95 -25.68
CA LEU A 677 8.31 -1.51 -26.43
C LEU A 677 7.18 -1.13 -25.48
N SER A 678 6.47 -0.04 -25.81
CA SER A 678 5.17 0.22 -25.22
C SER A 678 4.15 -0.83 -25.64
N ILE A 679 3.09 -1.01 -24.87
CA ILE A 679 1.98 -1.91 -25.20
C ILE A 679 1.42 -1.56 -26.58
N ASP A 680 1.27 -0.28 -26.93
CA ASP A 680 0.82 0.17 -28.24
C ASP A 680 1.78 -0.27 -29.36
N ALA A 681 3.07 -0.06 -29.18
CA ALA A 681 4.08 -0.47 -30.17
C ALA A 681 4.17 -2.00 -30.29
N ALA A 682 4.11 -2.71 -29.18
CA ALA A 682 4.10 -4.17 -29.17
C ALA A 682 2.83 -4.75 -29.82
N ALA A 683 1.69 -4.10 -29.68
CA ALA A 683 0.45 -4.48 -30.36
C ALA A 683 0.62 -4.43 -31.89
N THR A 684 1.22 -3.37 -32.42
CA THR A 684 1.46 -3.23 -33.85
C THR A 684 2.34 -4.34 -34.41
N VAL A 685 3.36 -4.79 -33.65
CA VAL A 685 4.32 -5.81 -34.12
C VAL A 685 3.84 -7.25 -33.88
N PHE A 686 3.19 -7.50 -32.73
CA PHE A 686 2.97 -8.87 -32.24
C PHE A 686 1.51 -9.30 -32.13
N ALA A 687 0.52 -8.39 -32.18
CA ALA A 687 -0.87 -8.73 -31.89
C ALA A 687 -1.43 -9.81 -32.81
N GLU A 688 -1.32 -9.64 -34.12
CA GLU A 688 -1.77 -10.62 -35.12
C GLU A 688 -0.93 -11.90 -35.11
N ARG A 689 0.40 -11.74 -35.07
CA ARG A 689 1.36 -12.85 -35.17
C ARG A 689 1.24 -13.85 -34.01
N LEU A 690 0.89 -13.38 -32.84
CA LEU A 690 0.73 -14.19 -31.61
C LEU A 690 -0.73 -14.55 -31.32
N GLY A 691 -1.69 -14.02 -32.08
CA GLY A 691 -3.12 -14.17 -31.79
C GLY A 691 -3.50 -13.47 -30.45
N LEU A 692 -2.95 -12.28 -30.21
CA LEU A 692 -3.12 -11.53 -28.97
C LEU A 692 -3.88 -10.20 -29.18
N ILE A 693 -4.59 -10.04 -30.30
CA ILE A 693 -5.31 -8.82 -30.64
C ILE A 693 -6.19 -8.38 -29.45
N ALA A 694 -7.08 -9.25 -29.00
CA ALA A 694 -7.98 -8.95 -27.89
C ALA A 694 -7.25 -8.60 -26.57
N HIS A 695 -6.05 -9.15 -26.34
CA HIS A 695 -5.25 -8.82 -25.15
C HIS A 695 -4.74 -7.38 -25.20
N PHE A 696 -4.23 -6.97 -26.36
CA PHE A 696 -3.73 -5.61 -26.53
C PHE A 696 -4.86 -4.58 -26.55
N GLU A 697 -5.99 -4.91 -27.20
CA GLU A 697 -7.18 -4.04 -27.23
C GLU A 697 -7.70 -3.74 -25.82
N VAL A 698 -7.81 -4.74 -24.95
CA VAL A 698 -8.23 -4.51 -23.55
C VAL A 698 -7.26 -3.59 -22.82
N LEU A 699 -5.94 -3.79 -22.98
CA LEU A 699 -4.93 -2.95 -22.35
C LEU A 699 -4.97 -1.49 -22.84
N GLN A 700 -5.23 -1.29 -24.13
CA GLN A 700 -5.39 0.03 -24.72
C GLN A 700 -6.67 0.71 -24.21
N ARG A 701 -7.78 -0.03 -24.12
CA ARG A 701 -9.07 0.44 -23.60
C ARG A 701 -8.97 0.91 -22.14
N VAL A 702 -8.20 0.23 -21.30
CA VAL A 702 -7.96 0.65 -19.91
C VAL A 702 -6.91 1.78 -19.78
N GLY A 703 -6.42 2.31 -20.91
CA GLY A 703 -5.47 3.43 -20.93
C GLY A 703 -4.03 3.05 -20.52
N LEU A 704 -3.64 1.79 -20.70
CA LEU A 704 -2.29 1.31 -20.38
C LEU A 704 -1.36 1.21 -21.61
N GLY A 705 -1.78 1.67 -22.77
CA GLY A 705 -1.03 1.57 -24.03
C GLY A 705 0.38 2.15 -24.01
N GLY A 706 0.63 3.15 -23.18
CA GLY A 706 1.95 3.81 -23.02
C GLY A 706 2.95 3.07 -22.13
N LEU A 707 2.51 2.07 -21.33
CA LEU A 707 3.39 1.32 -20.43
C LEU A 707 4.30 0.37 -21.22
N LEU A 708 5.52 0.13 -20.72
CA LEU A 708 6.48 -0.77 -21.35
C LEU A 708 6.22 -2.22 -20.94
N LEU A 709 6.34 -3.17 -21.87
CA LEU A 709 6.21 -4.60 -21.56
C LEU A 709 7.17 -5.10 -20.49
N GLY A 710 8.37 -4.55 -20.44
CA GLY A 710 9.42 -4.87 -19.46
C GLY A 710 9.39 -4.01 -18.21
N GLN A 711 8.39 -3.12 -18.04
CA GLN A 711 8.25 -2.33 -16.82
C GLN A 711 7.92 -3.23 -15.63
N SER A 712 8.64 -3.03 -14.52
CA SER A 712 8.39 -3.78 -13.30
C SER A 712 7.01 -3.44 -12.73
N SER A 713 6.24 -4.45 -12.36
CA SER A 713 4.95 -4.24 -11.69
C SER A 713 5.07 -3.48 -10.35
N ALA A 714 6.23 -3.55 -9.71
CA ALA A 714 6.53 -2.80 -8.50
C ALA A 714 6.71 -1.29 -8.71
N THR A 715 6.87 -0.84 -9.96
CA THR A 715 7.02 0.60 -10.30
C THR A 715 5.72 1.23 -10.82
N LEU A 716 4.64 0.46 -10.87
CA LEU A 716 3.33 0.97 -11.28
C LEU A 716 2.72 1.83 -10.17
N SER A 717 2.06 2.91 -10.57
CA SER A 717 1.17 3.63 -9.66
C SER A 717 0.00 2.75 -9.22
N GLY A 718 -0.64 3.08 -8.10
CA GLY A 718 -1.81 2.32 -7.61
C GLY A 718 -2.89 2.17 -8.68
N GLY A 719 -3.22 3.24 -9.38
CA GLY A 719 -4.21 3.23 -10.46
C GLY A 719 -3.79 2.41 -11.69
N GLU A 720 -2.51 2.44 -12.08
CA GLU A 720 -2.00 1.59 -13.18
C GLU A 720 -2.07 0.11 -12.81
N ALA A 721 -1.72 -0.23 -11.57
CA ALA A 721 -1.80 -1.59 -11.08
C ALA A 721 -3.25 -2.11 -11.08
N GLN A 722 -4.21 -1.32 -10.60
CA GLN A 722 -5.63 -1.69 -10.62
C GLN A 722 -6.16 -1.87 -12.04
N ARG A 723 -5.85 -0.94 -12.96
CA ARG A 723 -6.26 -1.05 -14.37
C ARG A 723 -5.65 -2.28 -15.04
N LEU A 724 -4.42 -2.64 -14.68
CA LEU A 724 -3.77 -3.86 -15.18
C LEU A 724 -4.48 -5.12 -14.68
N ARG A 725 -4.90 -5.17 -13.42
CA ARG A 725 -5.73 -6.25 -12.87
C ARG A 725 -7.09 -6.31 -13.57
N LEU A 726 -7.75 -5.17 -13.74
CA LEU A 726 -9.02 -5.09 -14.44
C LEU A 726 -8.90 -5.65 -15.86
N ALA A 727 -7.84 -5.29 -16.59
CA ALA A 727 -7.56 -5.84 -17.93
C ALA A 727 -7.37 -7.36 -17.90
N ALA A 728 -6.68 -7.90 -16.89
CA ALA A 728 -6.49 -9.34 -16.74
C ALA A 728 -7.82 -10.08 -16.51
N VAL A 729 -8.71 -9.51 -15.67
CA VAL A 729 -10.05 -10.08 -15.41
C VAL A 729 -10.94 -10.02 -16.64
N MET A 730 -11.00 -8.88 -17.31
CA MET A 730 -11.80 -8.72 -18.54
C MET A 730 -11.41 -9.73 -19.61
N ARG A 731 -10.12 -10.07 -19.69
CA ARG A 731 -9.60 -11.10 -20.60
C ARG A 731 -10.07 -12.50 -20.24
N ALA A 732 -10.12 -12.83 -18.95
CA ALA A 732 -10.45 -14.16 -18.44
C ALA A 732 -11.96 -14.40 -18.29
N ARG A 733 -12.78 -13.40 -18.59
CA ARG A 733 -14.24 -13.43 -18.45
C ARG A 733 -14.88 -14.46 -19.40
N LYS A 734 -15.82 -15.26 -18.88
CA LYS A 734 -16.70 -16.11 -19.66
C LYS A 734 -18.03 -15.40 -19.93
N ARG A 735 -18.47 -15.42 -21.14
CA ARG A 735 -19.60 -14.62 -21.69
C ARG A 735 -20.99 -14.85 -21.05
N ARG A 736 -21.15 -15.68 -20.01
CA ARG A 736 -22.44 -16.03 -19.40
C ARG A 736 -22.47 -15.96 -17.87
N GLU A 737 -21.42 -15.48 -17.23
CA GLU A 737 -21.34 -15.39 -15.78
C GLU A 737 -21.68 -13.96 -15.34
N ALA A 738 -22.65 -13.81 -14.44
CA ALA A 738 -22.96 -12.52 -13.79
C ALA A 738 -21.88 -12.22 -12.73
N SER A 739 -21.15 -11.10 -12.90
CA SER A 739 -20.05 -10.76 -12.01
C SER A 739 -20.36 -9.49 -11.22
N LEU A 740 -19.95 -9.49 -9.94
CA LEU A 740 -19.92 -8.31 -9.09
C LEU A 740 -18.48 -7.81 -9.02
N PHE A 741 -18.20 -6.64 -9.56
CA PHE A 741 -16.91 -5.95 -9.48
C PHE A 741 -16.93 -5.00 -8.27
N ILE A 742 -15.97 -5.14 -7.39
CA ILE A 742 -15.78 -4.31 -6.20
C ILE A 742 -14.41 -3.65 -6.27
N LEU A 743 -14.38 -2.32 -6.42
CA LEU A 743 -13.16 -1.58 -6.70
C LEU A 743 -12.97 -0.46 -5.67
N ASP A 744 -11.80 -0.39 -5.06
CA ASP A 744 -11.44 0.65 -4.09
C ASP A 744 -10.52 1.67 -4.76
N GLU A 745 -11.00 2.91 -4.90
CA GLU A 745 -10.34 4.06 -5.52
C GLU A 745 -9.75 3.80 -6.93
N PRO A 746 -10.55 3.30 -7.90
CA PRO A 746 -10.04 2.96 -9.23
C PRO A 746 -9.59 4.18 -10.06
N ALA A 747 -10.06 5.39 -9.76
CA ALA A 747 -9.64 6.62 -10.44
C ALA A 747 -8.49 7.34 -9.74
N ASN A 748 -7.91 6.75 -8.70
CA ASN A 748 -6.85 7.35 -7.93
C ASN A 748 -5.61 7.67 -8.81
N GLY A 749 -5.09 8.91 -8.73
CA GLY A 749 -3.96 9.37 -9.51
C GLY A 749 -4.24 9.53 -11.03
N LEU A 750 -5.51 9.55 -11.45
CA LEU A 750 -5.88 9.76 -12.84
C LEU A 750 -6.16 11.23 -13.16
N HIS A 751 -5.62 11.69 -14.30
CA HIS A 751 -6.10 12.93 -14.87
C HIS A 751 -7.61 12.82 -15.21
N PRO A 752 -8.42 13.87 -15.08
CA PRO A 752 -9.86 13.82 -15.35
C PRO A 752 -10.25 13.23 -16.72
N SER A 753 -9.42 13.44 -17.77
CA SER A 753 -9.62 12.79 -19.07
C SER A 753 -9.49 11.27 -19.00
N ASP A 754 -8.55 10.75 -18.21
CA ASP A 754 -8.30 9.32 -18.08
C ASP A 754 -9.39 8.68 -17.18
N ALA A 755 -9.86 9.38 -16.15
CA ALA A 755 -10.98 8.95 -15.30
C ALA A 755 -12.28 8.80 -16.13
N ARG A 756 -12.50 9.69 -17.12
CA ARG A 756 -13.64 9.57 -18.04
C ARG A 756 -13.55 8.31 -18.90
N VAL A 757 -12.37 8.01 -19.45
CA VAL A 757 -12.15 6.78 -20.23
C VAL A 757 -12.43 5.55 -19.37
N LEU A 758 -12.01 5.57 -18.12
CA LEU A 758 -12.31 4.50 -17.16
C LEU A 758 -13.82 4.39 -16.87
N GLY A 759 -14.52 5.52 -16.68
CA GLY A 759 -15.98 5.54 -16.50
C GLY A 759 -16.73 4.95 -17.71
N GLN A 760 -16.30 5.28 -18.93
CA GLN A 760 -16.87 4.67 -20.15
C GLN A 760 -16.63 3.15 -20.20
N LEU A 761 -15.47 2.68 -19.76
CA LEU A 761 -15.21 1.27 -19.65
C LEU A 761 -16.13 0.58 -18.62
N PHE A 762 -16.36 1.19 -17.46
CA PHE A 762 -17.28 0.66 -16.45
C PHE A 762 -18.71 0.56 -17.01
N ARG A 763 -19.14 1.55 -17.78
CA ARG A 763 -20.43 1.49 -18.46
C ARG A 763 -20.53 0.31 -19.42
N GLN A 764 -19.48 0.05 -20.21
CA GLN A 764 -19.47 -1.11 -21.10
C GLN A 764 -19.59 -2.44 -20.34
N ILE A 765 -18.92 -2.56 -19.19
CA ILE A 765 -19.02 -3.74 -18.32
C ILE A 765 -20.47 -3.92 -17.81
N VAL A 766 -21.08 -2.83 -17.36
CA VAL A 766 -22.48 -2.81 -16.90
C VAL A 766 -23.46 -3.14 -18.04
N ASP A 767 -23.25 -2.58 -19.24
CA ASP A 767 -24.06 -2.85 -20.41
C ASP A 767 -23.98 -4.32 -20.87
N GLU A 768 -22.89 -5.00 -20.51
CA GLU A 768 -22.72 -6.44 -20.72
C GLU A 768 -23.40 -7.32 -19.66
N GLY A 769 -24.07 -6.70 -18.66
CA GLY A 769 -24.91 -7.36 -17.66
C GLY A 769 -24.23 -7.57 -16.29
N ASP A 770 -23.04 -7.00 -16.05
CA ASP A 770 -22.36 -7.07 -14.77
C ASP A 770 -22.77 -5.92 -13.85
N THR A 771 -22.41 -6.04 -12.56
CA THR A 771 -22.65 -5.03 -11.54
C THR A 771 -21.30 -4.49 -11.03
N ILE A 772 -21.21 -3.17 -10.88
CA ILE A 772 -19.99 -2.53 -10.38
C ILE A 772 -20.31 -1.72 -9.13
N LEU A 773 -19.57 -1.97 -8.06
CA LEU A 773 -19.58 -1.21 -6.82
C LEU A 773 -18.19 -0.62 -6.60
N ILE A 774 -18.06 0.71 -6.62
CA ILE A 774 -16.80 1.40 -6.43
C ILE A 774 -16.84 2.31 -5.21
N ALA A 775 -15.73 2.43 -4.49
CA ALA A 775 -15.51 3.54 -3.57
C ALA A 775 -14.51 4.50 -4.24
N ASP A 776 -14.90 5.76 -4.44
CA ASP A 776 -14.01 6.74 -5.07
C ASP A 776 -14.36 8.15 -4.63
N HIS A 777 -13.35 9.02 -4.67
CA HIS A 777 -13.50 10.46 -4.43
C HIS A 777 -13.59 11.27 -5.74
N ASN A 778 -13.46 10.61 -6.88
CA ASN A 778 -13.49 11.26 -8.18
C ASN A 778 -14.91 11.65 -8.58
N MET A 779 -15.17 12.94 -8.65
CA MET A 779 -16.50 13.48 -8.96
C MET A 779 -16.93 13.23 -10.42
N GLU A 780 -16.01 12.88 -11.33
CA GLU A 780 -16.37 12.42 -12.69
C GLU A 780 -17.08 11.06 -12.64
N LEU A 781 -16.50 10.12 -11.87
CA LEU A 781 -17.11 8.80 -11.68
C LEU A 781 -18.42 8.88 -10.89
N ALA A 782 -18.41 9.65 -9.79
CA ALA A 782 -19.58 9.85 -8.96
C ALA A 782 -20.76 10.44 -9.76
N ALA A 783 -20.49 11.49 -10.53
CA ALA A 783 -21.51 12.10 -11.40
C ALA A 783 -21.97 11.18 -12.54
N GLY A 784 -21.13 10.26 -12.97
CA GLY A 784 -21.42 9.31 -14.05
C GLY A 784 -22.01 7.99 -13.59
N SER A 785 -22.25 7.74 -12.30
CA SER A 785 -22.79 6.50 -11.79
C SER A 785 -24.33 6.42 -11.90
N ASP A 786 -24.85 5.19 -11.90
CA ASP A 786 -26.30 4.93 -11.91
C ASP A 786 -26.91 5.08 -10.52
N TRP A 787 -26.09 4.88 -9.48
CA TRP A 787 -26.48 5.07 -8.07
C TRP A 787 -25.32 5.63 -7.28
N LEU A 788 -25.60 6.58 -6.41
CA LEU A 788 -24.61 7.23 -5.54
C LEU A 788 -24.98 7.01 -4.08
N ILE A 789 -23.97 6.69 -3.26
CA ILE A 789 -24.10 6.55 -1.81
C ILE A 789 -23.03 7.42 -1.17
N ASP A 790 -23.45 8.45 -0.43
CA ASP A 790 -22.54 9.34 0.30
C ASP A 790 -22.42 8.91 1.76
N MET A 791 -21.22 8.58 2.20
CA MET A 791 -20.90 8.10 3.54
C MET A 791 -20.28 9.21 4.42
N GLY A 792 -20.67 9.23 5.68
CA GLY A 792 -20.22 10.23 6.64
C GLY A 792 -20.89 10.08 8.00
N PRO A 793 -21.18 11.22 8.69
CA PRO A 793 -20.87 12.60 8.28
C PRO A 793 -19.40 13.02 8.41
N GLY A 794 -18.61 12.31 9.23
CA GLY A 794 -17.21 12.59 9.52
C GLY A 794 -16.29 11.38 9.37
N PRO A 795 -15.00 11.50 9.70
CA PRO A 795 -14.04 10.40 9.70
C PRO A 795 -14.09 9.60 11.01
N GLY A 796 -13.62 8.35 10.98
CA GLY A 796 -13.46 7.51 12.17
C GLY A 796 -14.77 7.24 12.90
N PRO A 797 -14.85 7.49 14.23
CA PRO A 797 -16.06 7.23 15.02
C PRO A 797 -17.28 8.04 14.58
N ASP A 798 -17.07 9.21 13.98
CA ASP A 798 -18.13 10.08 13.47
C ASP A 798 -18.59 9.66 12.05
N GLY A 799 -18.02 8.60 11.50
CA GLY A 799 -18.36 8.04 10.18
C GLY A 799 -19.29 6.84 10.28
N GLY A 800 -19.22 5.99 9.26
CA GLY A 800 -19.88 4.68 9.24
C GLY A 800 -21.36 4.72 8.91
N GLN A 801 -21.91 5.88 8.51
CA GLN A 801 -23.34 6.05 8.19
C GLN A 801 -23.52 6.45 6.72
N ILE A 802 -24.70 6.15 6.17
CA ILE A 802 -25.14 6.69 4.88
C ILE A 802 -25.81 8.03 5.14
N VAL A 803 -25.25 9.09 4.57
CA VAL A 803 -25.76 10.46 4.70
C VAL A 803 -26.78 10.77 3.62
N ALA A 804 -26.54 10.30 2.40
CA ALA A 804 -27.44 10.44 1.27
C ALA A 804 -27.25 9.26 0.31
N GLU A 805 -28.33 8.85 -0.36
CA GLU A 805 -28.30 7.85 -1.44
C GLU A 805 -29.33 8.18 -2.51
N GLY A 806 -29.05 7.84 -3.74
CA GLY A 806 -29.97 8.10 -4.86
C GLY A 806 -29.24 8.27 -6.20
N LEU A 807 -29.97 8.78 -7.17
CA LEU A 807 -29.35 9.24 -8.41
C LEU A 807 -28.42 10.42 -8.11
N PRO A 808 -27.26 10.55 -8.79
CA PRO A 808 -26.30 11.62 -8.47
C PRO A 808 -26.88 13.03 -8.47
N HIS A 809 -27.85 13.32 -9.38
CA HIS A 809 -28.52 14.62 -9.41
C HIS A 809 -29.48 14.82 -8.22
N ASP A 810 -30.12 13.75 -7.72
CA ASP A 810 -31.00 13.82 -6.57
C ASP A 810 -30.18 14.07 -5.28
N VAL A 811 -29.05 13.38 -5.15
CA VAL A 811 -28.10 13.59 -4.04
C VAL A 811 -27.55 15.03 -4.07
N ALA A 812 -27.19 15.53 -5.25
CA ALA A 812 -26.75 16.92 -5.41
C ALA A 812 -27.85 17.93 -5.02
N ALA A 813 -29.10 17.68 -5.45
CA ALA A 813 -30.24 18.56 -5.16
C ALA A 813 -30.65 18.50 -3.67
N ALA A 814 -30.47 17.37 -3.00
CA ALA A 814 -30.77 17.24 -1.59
C ALA A 814 -29.88 18.13 -0.70
N GLY A 815 -28.68 18.48 -1.16
CA GLY A 815 -27.75 19.37 -0.46
C GLY A 815 -27.27 18.84 0.89
N VAL A 816 -27.36 17.54 1.13
CA VAL A 816 -26.96 16.87 2.36
C VAL A 816 -25.71 16.05 2.11
N GLY A 817 -24.71 16.20 2.97
CA GLY A 817 -23.44 15.48 2.87
C GLY A 817 -22.34 16.27 2.15
N ALA A 818 -21.12 15.77 2.27
CA ALA A 818 -19.94 16.41 1.71
C ALA A 818 -19.94 16.40 0.17
N THR A 819 -20.41 15.31 -0.41
CA THR A 819 -20.43 15.07 -1.85
C THR A 819 -21.50 15.92 -2.56
N ALA A 820 -22.65 16.12 -1.92
CA ALA A 820 -23.76 16.89 -2.48
C ALA A 820 -23.35 18.33 -2.82
N GLU A 821 -22.60 18.98 -1.95
CA GLU A 821 -22.13 20.35 -2.15
C GLU A 821 -21.23 20.48 -3.40
N VAL A 822 -20.29 19.53 -3.56
CA VAL A 822 -19.35 19.51 -4.68
C VAL A 822 -20.09 19.20 -6.00
N LEU A 823 -21.02 18.27 -5.99
CA LEU A 823 -21.83 17.91 -7.16
C LEU A 823 -22.78 19.05 -7.55
N SER A 824 -23.40 19.75 -6.57
CA SER A 824 -24.28 20.89 -6.84
C SER A 824 -23.57 22.02 -7.53
N ALA A 825 -22.33 22.33 -7.10
CA ALA A 825 -21.51 23.34 -7.78
C ALA A 825 -21.19 22.95 -9.22
N ARG A 826 -21.06 21.65 -9.49
CA ARG A 826 -20.77 21.12 -10.82
C ARG A 826 -22.02 21.10 -11.74
N PHE A 827 -23.19 20.73 -11.23
CA PHE A 827 -24.43 20.69 -11.99
C PHE A 827 -25.06 22.06 -12.16
N GLY A 828 -24.92 22.96 -11.17
CA GLY A 828 -25.42 24.32 -11.22
C GLY A 828 -24.77 25.22 -12.28
N THR A 829 -23.55 24.89 -12.72
CA THR A 829 -22.89 25.61 -13.84
C THR A 829 -23.37 25.14 -15.23
N ALA A 830 -24.11 24.03 -15.33
CA ALA A 830 -24.61 23.50 -16.59
C ALA A 830 -26.08 23.92 -16.90
N GLY A 831 -26.72 24.67 -16.00
CA GLY A 831 -28.17 24.97 -16.03
C GLY A 831 -28.50 26.47 -16.10
N CYS A 832 -27.63 27.34 -16.65
CA CYS A 832 -27.97 28.73 -16.99
C CYS A 832 -27.65 29.02 -18.44
#